data_38c1ba2a3dd158900728a508b5d0501a
#
_entry.id   38c1ba2a3dd158900728a508b5d0501a
#
_cell.length_a   1.000
_cell.length_b   1.000
_cell.length_c   1.000
_cell.angle_alpha   90.00
_cell.angle_beta   90.00
_cell.angle_gamma   90.00
#
_symmetry.space_group_name_H-M   'P 1'
#
loop_
_entity.id
_entity.type
_entity.pdbx_description
1 polymer ?
#
loop_
_entity_poly.entity_id
_entity_poly.type
_entity_poly.pdbx_seq_one_letter_code
_entity_poly.pdbx_strand_id
1 'polypeptide(L)'
;MNMLPWLLFFLTGWTFCEKFSLCYGLDYDYPYYDTEEEKPEVIDYKDPCKAEVFWGDIALDEEDLKNFKIDRTIDLTHHLHEHMGHTTGGLEEHDLSKRRGALYQLIDRIRRFGSGYERTNATGEKADLKPSGKSEKRRIPRAATSRTERIWPGGVIPYVIGGNFTGSQRAMFKQAMRHWEKHTCVTFIERTDEESYIVFTYRPCGCCSYVGRRGNGPQAISIGKNCDKFGIVVHELGHVIGFWHEHTRPDRDDHVTIIRENIQPGQEYNFLKMEPGEVNSQGEPYDFESIMHYARNTFSRGMFLDTILPSRDENGLRPSIGQRTRLSAGDIAQARKLYRCPACGETLQDSTGNFSSPGFPNGYPSYTHCIWRISVTPGEKIVLNFTTMDVYKSSLCWYDYIEVRDGYWRKSPLLGRFCGDKLPEVLTTTDSRMWIEFRSSSNWVGKGFAAVYEAICGGEIHKDSGQIQSPNYPDDYRPSKECLWKITVAENYNVGLTFQAFEIERHDTCAYDYLEVRDGNSENSPLIGHFCGYDKPDDIRSTSNTLWMKFVSDATVNKAGFAANFLREEDECAKPDNGGCEQRCVNTLGSYKCSCDPGYELGPDKKSCEAACGGLLTKLNGTITTPAWPKEYPPNKNCVWQVVAPSQYRISVKFEYFELEGNEVCKYDFVEIRSGLSSDSKLHGKFCGTEVPEVITSQYNNMRIEFRSDNTVSKKGFRAHFFSDKKAACKQKIFIFESCKDLKGAPSGRVRIYDRQVPSDRLRGTTPT
;
A
#
# COMPACT_ATOMS: atom_id res chain seq x y z
N MET A 1 -26.45 -4.39 -56.08
CA MET A 1 -27.06 -3.06 -56.31
C MET A 1 -27.39 -2.47 -54.93
N ASN A 2 -26.79 -1.31 -54.71
CA ASN A 2 -27.02 -0.31 -53.66
C ASN A 2 -26.47 -0.59 -52.28
N MET A 3 -25.22 -0.20 -52.12
CA MET A 3 -24.59 0.32 -50.90
C MET A 3 -24.87 1.83 -50.77
N LEU A 4 -24.80 2.29 -49.52
CA LEU A 4 -24.80 3.64 -48.95
C LEU A 4 -26.21 4.21 -48.62
N PRO A 5 -26.34 4.98 -47.45
CA PRO A 5 -25.30 5.77 -46.77
C PRO A 5 -25.28 5.62 -45.25
N TRP A 6 -24.08 5.51 -44.67
CA TRP A 6 -23.79 5.86 -43.26
C TRP A 6 -22.47 6.64 -43.19
N LEU A 7 -22.52 7.87 -43.66
CA LEU A 7 -21.41 8.81 -43.56
C LEU A 7 -21.99 10.23 -43.58
N LEU A 8 -22.57 10.66 -42.43
CA LEU A 8 -22.89 12.06 -42.15
C LEU A 8 -23.45 12.20 -40.72
N PHE A 9 -22.63 11.92 -39.71
CA PHE A 9 -22.88 12.38 -38.32
C PHE A 9 -21.55 12.48 -37.50
N PHE A 10 -20.57 13.10 -38.08
CA PHE A 10 -19.37 13.50 -37.36
C PHE A 10 -18.85 14.83 -37.92
N LEU A 11 -19.56 15.89 -37.74
CA LEU A 11 -19.04 17.27 -37.88
C LEU A 11 -20.14 18.30 -37.51
N THR A 12 -20.59 18.32 -36.24
CA THR A 12 -21.15 19.53 -35.60
C THR A 12 -21.25 19.28 -34.10
N GLY A 13 -20.18 19.57 -33.37
CA GLY A 13 -20.15 19.37 -31.92
C GLY A 13 -18.94 20.02 -31.23
N TRP A 14 -18.30 20.95 -31.92
CA TRP A 14 -17.24 21.75 -31.35
C TRP A 14 -17.56 23.24 -31.52
N THR A 15 -18.35 23.77 -30.62
CA THR A 15 -18.40 25.17 -30.20
C THR A 15 -19.61 25.30 -29.27
N PHE A 16 -19.39 25.22 -27.96
CA PHE A 16 -20.16 25.86 -26.90
C PHE A 16 -19.80 25.15 -25.57
N CYS A 17 -18.67 25.49 -25.02
CA CYS A 17 -18.43 25.34 -23.58
C CYS A 17 -17.27 26.24 -23.13
N GLU A 18 -17.43 27.52 -23.32
CA GLU A 18 -16.75 28.54 -22.50
C GLU A 18 -17.81 29.35 -21.79
N LYS A 19 -17.73 29.37 -20.47
CA LYS A 19 -18.55 30.04 -19.47
C LYS A 19 -19.64 29.16 -18.84
N PHE A 20 -19.22 28.44 -17.79
CA PHE A 20 -19.90 28.40 -16.49
C PHE A 20 -19.02 27.58 -15.52
N SER A 21 -18.10 28.25 -14.85
CA SER A 21 -17.51 27.79 -13.60
C SER A 21 -18.57 27.81 -12.51
N LEU A 22 -19.07 26.67 -12.14
CA LEU A 22 -19.70 26.41 -10.84
C LEU A 22 -20.10 24.91 -10.80
N CYS A 23 -19.07 24.04 -10.63
CA CYS A 23 -19.32 22.71 -10.11
C CYS A 23 -19.16 22.78 -8.57
N TYR A 24 -20.27 22.74 -7.88
CA TYR A 24 -20.31 22.42 -6.46
C TYR A 24 -19.73 21.02 -6.27
N GLY A 25 -18.56 20.92 -5.70
CA GLY A 25 -18.06 19.69 -5.11
C GLY A 25 -18.94 19.38 -3.88
N LEU A 26 -19.67 18.31 -3.94
CA LEU A 26 -20.19 17.65 -2.75
C LEU A 26 -19.02 16.84 -2.19
N ASP A 27 -18.28 17.44 -1.27
CA ASP A 27 -17.43 16.72 -0.35
C ASP A 27 -18.34 15.90 0.56
N TYR A 28 -18.45 14.61 0.31
CA TYR A 28 -18.89 13.67 1.32
C TYR A 28 -17.73 13.47 2.28
N ASP A 29 -17.72 14.21 3.36
CA ASP A 29 -16.96 13.88 4.57
C ASP A 29 -17.50 12.54 5.11
N TYR A 30 -16.80 11.47 4.76
CA TYR A 30 -16.87 10.25 5.55
C TYR A 30 -16.23 10.56 6.91
N PRO A 31 -16.88 10.24 8.02
CA PRO A 31 -16.24 10.35 9.33
C PRO A 31 -15.01 9.43 9.33
N TYR A 32 -13.85 10.06 9.44
CA TYR A 32 -12.58 9.42 9.70
C TYR A 32 -12.69 8.75 11.06
N TYR A 33 -12.88 7.44 11.07
CA TYR A 33 -12.67 6.66 12.27
C TYR A 33 -11.17 6.56 12.47
N ASP A 34 -10.65 7.35 13.42
CA ASP A 34 -9.38 7.07 14.06
C ASP A 34 -9.52 5.71 14.76
N THR A 35 -9.21 4.64 14.05
CA THR A 35 -8.66 3.47 14.69
C THR A 35 -7.29 3.92 15.16
N GLU A 36 -7.07 4.00 16.47
CA GLU A 36 -5.71 3.96 17.01
C GLU A 36 -5.09 2.66 16.49
N GLU A 37 -4.43 2.76 15.33
CA GLU A 37 -3.43 1.79 14.94
C GLU A 37 -2.46 1.74 16.13
N GLU A 38 -2.29 0.55 16.73
CA GLU A 38 -1.06 0.23 17.44
C GLU A 38 0.05 0.85 16.63
N LYS A 39 0.79 1.81 17.23
CA LYS A 39 1.91 2.46 16.53
C LYS A 39 2.71 1.31 15.96
N PRO A 40 2.79 1.15 14.63
CA PRO A 40 3.57 0.07 14.06
C PRO A 40 4.95 0.25 14.68
N GLU A 41 5.51 -0.79 15.25
CA GLU A 41 6.92 -0.81 15.66
C GLU A 41 7.66 -0.14 14.53
N VAL A 42 8.39 0.94 14.84
CA VAL A 42 9.15 1.67 13.83
C VAL A 42 10.25 0.74 13.39
N ILE A 43 9.94 -0.13 12.44
CA ILE A 43 10.91 -1.01 11.83
C ILE A 43 11.90 -0.09 11.12
N ASP A 44 13.08 0.02 11.70
CA ASP A 44 14.19 0.76 11.08
C ASP A 44 14.64 -0.02 9.84
N TYR A 45 14.11 0.35 8.68
CA TYR A 45 14.47 -0.24 7.41
C TYR A 45 15.24 0.75 6.55
N LYS A 46 16.11 0.23 5.70
CA LYS A 46 16.82 1.04 4.71
C LYS A 46 15.81 1.63 3.73
N ASP A 47 15.44 2.89 3.99
CA ASP A 47 14.48 3.66 3.20
C ASP A 47 15.20 4.28 1.99
N PRO A 48 14.87 3.89 0.75
CA PRO A 48 15.53 4.44 -0.43
C PRO A 48 15.32 5.96 -0.54
N CYS A 49 14.19 6.52 -0.07
CA CYS A 49 13.98 7.97 -0.09
C CYS A 49 14.91 8.76 0.86
N LYS A 50 15.61 8.07 1.76
CA LYS A 50 16.64 8.65 2.64
C LYS A 50 18.05 8.41 2.14
N ALA A 51 18.22 7.82 0.95
CA ALA A 51 19.53 7.63 0.35
C ALA A 51 20.23 8.97 0.16
N GLU A 52 21.57 9.00 0.37
CA GLU A 52 22.36 10.21 0.21
C GLU A 52 22.42 10.68 -1.24
N VAL A 53 22.38 9.74 -2.18
CA VAL A 53 22.46 10.00 -3.61
C VAL A 53 21.59 9.00 -4.36
N PHE A 54 20.98 9.47 -5.46
CA PHE A 54 20.26 8.64 -6.41
C PHE A 54 20.99 8.58 -7.75
N TRP A 55 20.89 7.45 -8.42
CA TRP A 55 21.31 7.27 -9.81
C TRP A 55 20.09 6.83 -10.64
N GLY A 56 19.32 7.80 -11.11
CA GLY A 56 17.98 7.57 -11.65
C GLY A 56 17.01 7.17 -10.54
N ASP A 57 16.44 5.99 -10.65
CA ASP A 57 15.59 5.31 -9.67
C ASP A 57 16.36 4.37 -8.72
N ILE A 58 17.68 4.32 -8.83
CA ILE A 58 18.54 3.52 -7.96
C ILE A 58 18.97 4.36 -6.75
N ALA A 59 18.64 3.91 -5.54
CA ALA A 59 19.14 4.46 -4.30
C ALA A 59 20.57 3.93 -4.02
N LEU A 60 21.50 4.82 -3.69
CA LEU A 60 22.89 4.50 -3.36
C LEU A 60 23.12 4.72 -1.87
N ASP A 61 23.75 3.78 -1.19
CA ASP A 61 24.18 3.95 0.20
C ASP A 61 25.67 4.34 0.30
N GLU A 62 26.14 4.61 1.53
CA GLU A 62 27.53 4.96 1.77
C GLU A 62 28.54 3.93 1.26
N GLU A 63 28.16 2.65 1.26
CA GLU A 63 29.03 1.58 0.78
C GLU A 63 29.16 1.62 -0.74
N ASP A 64 28.04 1.90 -1.43
CA ASP A 64 28.06 2.11 -2.88
C ASP A 64 28.93 3.32 -3.23
N LEU A 65 28.74 4.45 -2.52
CA LEU A 65 29.51 5.67 -2.74
C LEU A 65 31.01 5.52 -2.46
N LYS A 66 31.39 4.68 -1.50
CA LYS A 66 32.80 4.38 -1.20
C LYS A 66 33.48 3.53 -2.29
N ASN A 67 32.71 2.63 -2.88
CA ASN A 67 33.24 1.62 -3.78
C ASN A 67 33.16 2.03 -5.25
N PHE A 68 32.25 2.96 -5.62
CA PHE A 68 32.18 3.44 -7.00
C PHE A 68 33.28 4.46 -7.31
N LYS A 69 34.01 4.18 -8.38
CA LYS A 69 34.80 5.20 -9.07
C LYS A 69 33.90 5.95 -10.03
N ILE A 70 33.06 6.85 -9.48
CA ILE A 70 32.23 7.73 -10.30
C ILE A 70 33.10 8.80 -10.92
N ASP A 71 32.85 9.16 -12.18
CA ASP A 71 33.49 10.31 -12.82
C ASP A 71 33.16 11.59 -12.04
N ARG A 72 34.16 12.09 -11.30
CA ARG A 72 34.03 13.17 -10.32
C ARG A 72 33.99 14.57 -10.95
N THR A 73 33.95 14.67 -12.26
CA THR A 73 33.79 15.95 -12.94
C THR A 73 32.36 16.48 -12.90
N ILE A 74 31.42 15.66 -12.39
CA ILE A 74 29.99 15.98 -12.31
C ILE A 74 29.61 16.25 -10.84
N ASP A 75 29.05 17.42 -10.58
CA ASP A 75 28.59 17.81 -9.25
C ASP A 75 27.31 17.07 -8.86
N LEU A 76 27.42 16.06 -8.01
CA LEU A 76 26.32 15.28 -7.47
C LEU A 76 25.54 16.03 -6.37
N THR A 77 26.00 17.21 -5.96
CA THR A 77 25.38 17.96 -4.85
C THR A 77 24.14 18.73 -5.25
N HIS A 78 23.85 18.88 -6.54
CA HIS A 78 22.71 19.66 -7.04
C HIS A 78 21.34 19.06 -6.65
N HIS A 79 21.26 17.75 -6.47
CA HIS A 79 20.02 17.05 -6.08
C HIS A 79 19.58 17.27 -4.63
N LEU A 80 20.52 17.57 -3.73
CA LEU A 80 20.17 17.87 -2.33
C LEU A 80 19.35 19.14 -2.17
N HIS A 81 19.40 20.04 -3.18
CA HIS A 81 18.66 21.31 -3.14
C HIS A 81 17.22 21.24 -3.66
N GLU A 82 16.92 20.40 -4.65
CA GLU A 82 15.56 20.34 -5.21
C GLU A 82 14.58 19.54 -4.34
N HIS A 83 15.03 18.50 -3.65
CA HIS A 83 14.17 17.75 -2.73
C HIS A 83 13.96 18.41 -1.37
N MET A 84 14.82 19.35 -0.95
CA MET A 84 14.63 20.15 0.27
C MET A 84 13.78 21.41 0.07
N GLY A 85 13.49 21.81 -1.16
CA GLY A 85 12.75 23.05 -1.50
C GLY A 85 11.24 23.01 -1.18
N HIS A 86 10.67 21.90 -0.75
CA HIS A 86 9.24 21.77 -0.45
C HIS A 86 8.90 21.47 1.01
N THR A 87 9.86 21.46 1.92
CA THR A 87 9.59 21.48 3.36
C THR A 87 10.00 22.82 3.94
N THR A 88 9.09 23.78 3.89
CA THR A 88 9.21 25.08 4.57
C THR A 88 9.11 24.88 6.08
N GLY A 89 10.24 24.85 6.72
CA GLY A 89 10.34 24.96 8.16
C GLY A 89 11.77 25.34 8.51
N GLY A 90 11.98 26.64 8.78
CA GLY A 90 13.27 27.30 9.00
C GLY A 90 14.31 26.46 9.76
N LEU A 91 15.33 26.07 9.04
CA LEU A 91 16.61 25.67 9.63
C LEU A 91 17.66 26.68 9.17
N GLU A 92 18.35 27.23 10.15
CA GLU A 92 19.32 28.31 9.98
C GLU A 92 20.46 27.93 9.01
N GLU A 93 20.85 28.88 8.18
CA GLU A 93 21.93 28.84 7.19
C GLU A 93 23.29 28.35 7.75
N HIS A 94 23.43 28.34 9.07
CA HIS A 94 24.64 27.91 9.79
C HIS A 94 24.83 26.37 9.83
N ASP A 95 23.77 25.57 9.68
CA ASP A 95 23.86 24.09 9.71
C ASP A 95 24.17 23.50 8.32
N LEU A 96 23.74 24.20 7.27
CA LEU A 96 24.06 23.86 5.89
C LEU A 96 25.55 24.04 5.56
N SER A 97 26.22 25.04 6.17
CA SER A 97 27.65 25.26 5.98
C SER A 97 28.51 24.17 6.64
N LYS A 98 28.06 23.61 7.76
CA LYS A 98 28.72 22.48 8.45
C LYS A 98 28.60 21.18 7.67
N ARG A 99 27.44 20.91 7.05
CA ARG A 99 27.24 19.72 6.21
C ARG A 99 28.00 19.79 4.90
N ARG A 100 28.09 20.99 4.28
CA ARG A 100 28.99 21.24 3.14
C ARG A 100 30.45 21.01 3.52
N GLY A 101 30.89 21.49 4.69
CA GLY A 101 32.24 21.29 5.19
C GLY A 101 32.60 19.80 5.40
N ALA A 102 31.66 19.01 5.91
CA ALA A 102 31.86 17.59 6.13
C ALA A 102 31.97 16.80 4.80
N LEU A 103 31.16 17.14 3.80
CA LEU A 103 31.17 16.53 2.49
C LEU A 103 32.49 16.90 1.73
N TYR A 104 32.89 18.16 1.76
CA TYR A 104 34.18 18.60 1.19
C TYR A 104 35.38 17.95 1.89
N GLN A 105 35.34 17.76 3.22
CA GLN A 105 36.39 17.06 3.95
C GLN A 105 36.42 15.57 3.61
N LEU A 106 35.27 14.94 3.35
CA LEU A 106 35.19 13.54 2.93
C LEU A 106 35.75 13.38 1.52
N ILE A 107 35.40 14.26 0.59
CA ILE A 107 35.91 14.30 -0.78
C ILE A 107 37.43 14.56 -0.78
N ASP A 108 37.93 15.43 0.08
CA ASP A 108 39.37 15.76 0.17
C ASP A 108 40.18 14.65 0.86
N ARG A 109 39.60 13.90 1.82
CA ARG A 109 40.20 12.66 2.36
C ARG A 109 40.34 11.58 1.30
N ILE A 110 39.31 11.39 0.49
CA ILE A 110 39.36 10.41 -0.61
C ILE A 110 40.39 10.80 -1.69
N ARG A 111 40.55 12.11 -1.97
CA ARG A 111 41.60 12.62 -2.86
C ARG A 111 43.03 12.33 -2.34
N ARG A 112 43.26 12.36 -1.03
CA ARG A 112 44.59 12.13 -0.43
C ARG A 112 44.99 10.66 -0.39
N PHE A 113 44.06 9.72 -0.42
CA PHE A 113 44.35 8.28 -0.46
C PHE A 113 44.60 7.76 -1.87
N GLY A 114 44.28 8.49 -2.93
CA GLY A 114 44.48 8.08 -4.33
C GLY A 114 45.83 8.48 -4.96
N SER A 115 46.71 9.22 -4.25
CA SER A 115 47.96 9.75 -4.83
C SER A 115 49.27 9.14 -4.27
N GLY A 116 49.24 7.92 -3.83
CA GLY A 116 50.43 7.32 -3.24
C GLY A 116 50.67 5.88 -3.67
N TYR A 117 51.15 5.66 -4.89
CA TYR A 117 52.03 4.54 -5.20
C TYR A 117 52.60 4.70 -6.62
N GLU A 118 53.56 5.62 -6.79
CA GLU A 118 54.58 5.48 -7.80
C GLU A 118 55.78 4.78 -7.14
N ARG A 119 56.05 3.54 -7.54
CA ARG A 119 57.29 2.86 -7.26
C ARG A 119 58.15 2.92 -8.51
N THR A 120 59.12 3.82 -8.51
CA THR A 120 60.27 3.76 -9.38
C THR A 120 61.12 2.57 -8.99
N ASN A 121 61.40 1.66 -9.92
CA ASN A 121 62.62 0.83 -9.92
C ASN A 121 63.34 1.03 -11.23
N ALA A 122 64.50 1.68 -11.10
CA ALA A 122 65.51 1.75 -12.10
C ALA A 122 66.27 0.42 -12.10
N THR A 123 66.34 -0.26 -13.22
CA THR A 123 67.57 -0.91 -13.79
C THR A 123 67.15 -1.47 -15.14
N GLY A 124 67.94 -1.07 -16.15
CA GLY A 124 67.73 -1.50 -17.52
C GLY A 124 68.31 -2.89 -17.76
N GLU A 125 67.65 -3.59 -18.67
CA GLU A 125 68.25 -4.47 -19.65
C GLU A 125 67.21 -4.85 -20.69
N LYS A 126 67.59 -4.65 -21.97
CA LYS A 126 66.85 -5.11 -23.14
C LYS A 126 67.04 -6.60 -23.33
N ALA A 127 65.97 -7.34 -23.44
CA ALA A 127 66.02 -8.68 -24.04
C ALA A 127 64.84 -8.82 -25.01
N ASP A 128 65.13 -8.94 -26.26
CA ASP A 128 64.27 -9.34 -27.37
C ASP A 128 63.72 -10.74 -27.14
N LEU A 129 62.39 -10.89 -27.03
CA LEU A 129 61.71 -12.19 -27.16
C LEU A 129 60.45 -12.06 -28.00
N LYS A 130 60.39 -12.89 -29.04
CA LYS A 130 59.32 -13.04 -30.03
C LYS A 130 57.96 -13.26 -29.42
N PRO A 131 56.86 -12.84 -30.10
CA PRO A 131 55.48 -13.00 -29.57
C PRO A 131 55.00 -14.44 -29.76
N SER A 132 54.80 -15.17 -28.67
CA SER A 132 53.95 -16.35 -28.63
C SER A 132 52.51 -15.90 -28.37
N GLY A 133 51.64 -16.17 -29.33
CA GLY A 133 50.24 -15.81 -29.26
C GLY A 133 49.54 -16.46 -28.05
N LYS A 134 49.33 -15.67 -27.01
CA LYS A 134 48.30 -15.92 -26.01
C LYS A 134 47.12 -15.08 -26.40
N SER A 135 46.05 -15.76 -26.84
CA SER A 135 44.74 -15.20 -26.94
C SER A 135 44.39 -14.48 -25.62
N GLU A 136 44.50 -13.16 -25.59
CA GLU A 136 43.87 -12.35 -24.56
C GLU A 136 42.38 -12.60 -24.67
N LYS A 137 41.81 -13.32 -23.69
CA LYS A 137 40.37 -13.36 -23.48
C LYS A 137 39.97 -11.92 -23.19
N ARG A 138 39.44 -11.20 -24.20
CA ARG A 138 38.75 -9.94 -24.01
C ARG A 138 37.71 -10.14 -22.89
N ARG A 139 37.93 -9.49 -21.77
CA ARG A 139 36.91 -9.41 -20.72
C ARG A 139 35.74 -8.61 -21.27
N ILE A 140 34.58 -9.24 -21.43
CA ILE A 140 33.38 -8.65 -21.97
C ILE A 140 32.71 -7.84 -20.84
N PRO A 141 32.27 -6.60 -21.08
CA PRO A 141 31.64 -5.70 -20.08
C PRO A 141 30.20 -6.09 -19.71
N ARG A 142 29.61 -5.57 -18.64
CA ARG A 142 28.60 -6.28 -17.84
C ARG A 142 27.56 -5.35 -17.18
N ALA A 143 26.26 -5.78 -16.93
CA ALA A 143 25.17 -5.00 -16.34
C ALA A 143 24.62 -5.52 -14.99
N ALA A 144 24.80 -6.79 -14.61
CA ALA A 144 24.43 -7.28 -13.28
C ALA A 144 25.52 -6.97 -12.26
N THR A 145 25.15 -6.91 -10.96
CA THR A 145 26.14 -6.70 -9.89
C THR A 145 27.24 -7.75 -9.91
N SER A 146 28.48 -7.32 -9.76
CA SER A 146 29.62 -8.23 -9.60
C SER A 146 29.83 -8.68 -8.16
N ARG A 147 29.13 -8.08 -7.22
CA ARG A 147 29.27 -8.30 -5.77
C ARG A 147 28.43 -9.46 -5.32
N THR A 148 29.08 -10.52 -4.86
CA THR A 148 28.41 -11.74 -4.41
C THR A 148 27.58 -11.55 -3.14
N GLU A 149 27.94 -10.61 -2.28
CA GLU A 149 27.24 -10.22 -1.07
C GLU A 149 25.86 -9.58 -1.36
N ARG A 150 25.70 -9.01 -2.56
CA ARG A 150 24.44 -8.41 -3.02
C ARG A 150 23.48 -9.41 -3.65
N ILE A 151 23.87 -10.66 -3.79
CA ILE A 151 23.03 -11.73 -4.35
C ILE A 151 22.21 -12.37 -3.23
N TRP A 152 20.91 -12.50 -3.45
CA TRP A 152 20.02 -13.16 -2.50
C TRP A 152 20.35 -14.66 -2.39
N PRO A 153 20.61 -15.19 -1.18
CA PRO A 153 21.00 -16.56 -0.99
C PRO A 153 19.99 -17.55 -1.58
N GLY A 154 20.44 -18.40 -2.47
CA GLY A 154 19.59 -19.40 -3.14
C GLY A 154 18.55 -18.81 -4.09
N GLY A 155 18.62 -17.51 -4.39
CA GLY A 155 17.61 -16.81 -5.20
C GLY A 155 16.28 -16.58 -4.49
N VAL A 156 16.21 -16.70 -3.16
CA VAL A 156 15.00 -16.51 -2.37
C VAL A 156 14.96 -15.10 -1.81
N ILE A 157 13.89 -14.38 -2.12
CA ILE A 157 13.67 -12.98 -1.75
C ILE A 157 12.41 -12.89 -0.88
N PRO A 158 12.55 -12.78 0.43
CA PRO A 158 11.41 -12.56 1.32
C PRO A 158 10.84 -11.16 1.13
N TYR A 159 9.51 -11.01 1.18
CA TYR A 159 8.85 -9.72 0.98
C TYR A 159 7.71 -9.46 1.96
N VAL A 160 7.44 -8.17 2.17
CA VAL A 160 6.25 -7.65 2.86
C VAL A 160 5.63 -6.57 1.99
N ILE A 161 4.32 -6.56 1.87
CA ILE A 161 3.59 -5.47 1.20
C ILE A 161 2.93 -4.60 2.28
N GLY A 162 3.34 -3.33 2.36
CA GLY A 162 2.83 -2.37 3.35
C GLY A 162 1.31 -2.15 3.29
N GLY A 163 0.72 -1.60 4.37
CA GLY A 163 -0.73 -1.47 4.56
C GLY A 163 -1.45 -0.55 3.55
N ASN A 164 -0.77 0.42 2.98
CA ASN A 164 -1.38 1.52 2.20
C ASN A 164 -1.61 1.21 0.71
N PHE A 165 -1.58 -0.05 0.29
CA PHE A 165 -1.85 -0.46 -1.08
C PHE A 165 -3.21 -1.12 -1.21
N THR A 166 -3.93 -0.78 -2.29
CA THR A 166 -5.20 -1.41 -2.66
C THR A 166 -5.01 -2.90 -3.02
N GLY A 167 -6.09 -3.67 -3.00
CA GLY A 167 -6.08 -5.07 -3.44
C GLY A 167 -5.50 -5.25 -4.85
N SER A 168 -5.91 -4.41 -5.80
CA SER A 168 -5.41 -4.44 -7.18
C SER A 168 -3.92 -4.10 -7.30
N GLN A 169 -3.40 -3.16 -6.49
CA GLN A 169 -1.96 -2.88 -6.47
C GLN A 169 -1.17 -4.05 -5.89
N ARG A 170 -1.63 -4.63 -4.78
CA ARG A 170 -1.02 -5.84 -4.20
C ARG A 170 -0.98 -7.00 -5.20
N ALA A 171 -2.05 -7.16 -5.95
CA ALA A 171 -2.19 -8.10 -7.03
C ALA A 171 -1.11 -7.95 -8.08
N MET A 172 -0.99 -6.74 -8.58
CA MET A 172 -0.03 -6.40 -9.63
C MET A 172 1.42 -6.61 -9.15
N PHE A 173 1.73 -6.34 -7.85
CA PHE A 173 3.05 -6.65 -7.29
C PHE A 173 3.32 -8.16 -7.28
N LYS A 174 2.34 -8.96 -6.86
CA LYS A 174 2.44 -10.43 -6.89
C LYS A 174 2.61 -10.93 -8.33
N GLN A 175 1.90 -10.36 -9.28
CA GLN A 175 2.02 -10.68 -10.72
C GLN A 175 3.43 -10.35 -11.26
N ALA A 176 3.99 -9.21 -10.89
CA ALA A 176 5.35 -8.84 -11.29
C ALA A 176 6.42 -9.78 -10.68
N MET A 177 6.25 -10.20 -9.42
CA MET A 177 7.10 -11.22 -8.80
C MET A 177 6.98 -12.56 -9.52
N ARG A 178 5.75 -13.03 -9.80
CA ARG A 178 5.51 -14.27 -10.55
C ARG A 178 6.11 -14.25 -11.96
N HIS A 179 6.18 -13.08 -12.59
CA HIS A 179 6.81 -12.94 -13.89
C HIS A 179 8.31 -13.23 -13.84
N TRP A 180 9.03 -12.77 -12.83
CA TRP A 180 10.43 -13.13 -12.59
C TRP A 180 10.60 -14.62 -12.24
N GLU A 181 9.73 -15.16 -11.38
CA GLU A 181 9.75 -16.58 -10.98
C GLU A 181 9.54 -17.52 -12.18
N LYS A 182 8.64 -17.17 -13.09
CA LYS A 182 8.33 -17.98 -14.30
C LYS A 182 9.55 -18.18 -15.18
N HIS A 183 10.39 -17.16 -15.31
CA HIS A 183 11.49 -17.16 -16.28
C HIS A 183 12.85 -17.47 -15.67
N THR A 184 12.97 -17.45 -14.35
CA THR A 184 14.24 -17.63 -13.63
C THR A 184 14.12 -18.64 -12.49
N CYS A 185 15.20 -18.82 -11.72
CA CYS A 185 15.14 -19.59 -10.48
C CYS A 185 15.03 -18.68 -9.23
N VAL A 186 14.81 -17.39 -9.41
CA VAL A 186 14.49 -16.48 -8.31
C VAL A 186 13.09 -16.79 -7.80
N THR A 187 12.88 -16.70 -6.50
CA THR A 187 11.60 -16.99 -5.86
C THR A 187 11.29 -15.93 -4.82
N PHE A 188 10.10 -15.37 -4.85
CA PHE A 188 9.61 -14.42 -3.85
C PHE A 188 8.71 -15.16 -2.85
N ILE A 189 8.93 -14.92 -1.56
CA ILE A 189 8.15 -15.54 -0.48
C ILE A 189 7.62 -14.49 0.48
N GLU A 190 6.44 -14.67 1.00
CA GLU A 190 5.98 -13.84 2.11
C GLU A 190 6.88 -14.08 3.32
N ARG A 191 7.35 -12.98 3.93
CA ARG A 191 8.29 -13.05 5.05
C ARG A 191 7.64 -13.68 6.27
N THR A 192 8.37 -14.55 6.93
CA THR A 192 8.05 -15.10 8.26
C THR A 192 9.03 -14.59 9.31
N ASP A 193 10.27 -15.11 9.30
CA ASP A 193 11.32 -14.82 10.28
C ASP A 193 12.65 -14.38 9.61
N GLU A 194 12.66 -14.26 8.28
CA GLU A 194 13.87 -13.89 7.57
C GLU A 194 14.37 -12.50 7.96
N GLU A 195 15.66 -12.40 8.30
CA GLU A 195 16.31 -11.15 8.70
C GLU A 195 16.35 -10.13 7.58
N SER A 196 16.74 -10.55 6.37
CA SER A 196 16.82 -9.67 5.19
C SER A 196 15.63 -9.90 4.27
N TYR A 197 14.89 -8.85 3.99
CA TYR A 197 13.69 -8.90 3.16
C TYR A 197 13.41 -7.55 2.49
N ILE A 198 12.54 -7.52 1.49
CA ILE A 198 12.07 -6.29 0.86
C ILE A 198 10.72 -5.88 1.42
N VAL A 199 10.49 -4.57 1.48
CA VAL A 199 9.21 -3.99 1.92
C VAL A 199 8.70 -3.07 0.81
N PHE A 200 7.56 -3.41 0.21
CA PHE A 200 6.86 -2.50 -0.68
C PHE A 200 6.26 -1.36 0.13
N THR A 201 6.62 -0.14 -0.20
CA THR A 201 6.17 1.07 0.52
C THR A 201 5.70 2.13 -0.45
N TYR A 202 4.71 2.93 -0.05
CA TYR A 202 4.36 4.14 -0.77
C TYR A 202 5.21 5.30 -0.24
N ARG A 203 6.07 5.88 -1.08
CA ARG A 203 6.96 6.98 -0.69
C ARG A 203 6.97 8.10 -1.73
N PRO A 204 7.22 9.35 -1.32
CA PRO A 204 7.19 10.51 -2.21
C PRO A 204 8.35 10.56 -3.22
N CYS A 205 9.42 9.78 -3.03
CA CYS A 205 10.55 9.71 -3.97
C CYS A 205 10.20 9.03 -5.32
N GLY A 206 8.96 8.56 -5.48
CA GLY A 206 8.51 7.91 -6.72
C GLY A 206 8.80 6.43 -6.77
N CYS A 207 9.25 5.93 -7.93
CA CYS A 207 9.67 4.55 -8.12
C CYS A 207 11.17 4.48 -7.85
N CYS A 208 11.60 3.73 -6.85
CA CYS A 208 13.03 3.57 -6.59
C CYS A 208 13.34 2.35 -5.73
N SER A 209 14.50 1.78 -5.93
CA SER A 209 14.99 0.61 -5.21
C SER A 209 16.50 0.63 -5.01
N TYR A 210 16.99 -0.19 -4.11
CA TYR A 210 18.42 -0.54 -4.01
C TYR A 210 18.76 -1.71 -4.93
N VAL A 211 20.00 -1.78 -5.41
CA VAL A 211 20.48 -2.89 -6.22
C VAL A 211 20.95 -4.05 -5.35
N GLY A 212 20.31 -5.21 -5.52
CA GLY A 212 20.61 -6.44 -4.80
C GLY A 212 20.23 -6.41 -3.33
N ARG A 213 20.65 -7.44 -2.61
CA ARG A 213 20.45 -7.60 -1.16
C ARG A 213 21.40 -6.68 -0.40
N ARG A 214 20.87 -5.84 0.47
CA ARG A 214 21.69 -4.93 1.30
C ARG A 214 22.20 -5.59 2.58
N GLY A 215 21.62 -6.73 2.98
CA GLY A 215 21.96 -7.43 4.22
C GLY A 215 21.47 -6.71 5.48
N ASN A 216 21.44 -7.42 6.60
CA ASN A 216 21.14 -6.89 7.93
C ASN A 216 19.83 -6.08 8.00
N GLY A 217 18.69 -6.76 7.86
CA GLY A 217 17.37 -6.18 8.03
C GLY A 217 16.60 -5.88 6.73
N PRO A 218 15.48 -5.19 6.86
CA PRO A 218 14.59 -4.85 5.75
C PRO A 218 15.17 -3.76 4.86
N GLN A 219 14.85 -3.83 3.57
CA GLN A 219 15.09 -2.76 2.59
C GLN A 219 13.80 -2.43 1.86
N ALA A 220 13.48 -1.14 1.72
CA ALA A 220 12.28 -0.74 1.03
C ALA A 220 12.46 -0.71 -0.49
N ILE A 221 11.38 -1.00 -1.18
CA ILE A 221 11.13 -0.69 -2.59
C ILE A 221 10.00 0.33 -2.60
N SER A 222 10.24 1.50 -3.19
CA SER A 222 9.25 2.57 -3.25
C SER A 222 8.40 2.44 -4.50
N ILE A 223 7.10 2.36 -4.31
CA ILE A 223 6.10 2.39 -5.37
C ILE A 223 5.21 3.60 -5.11
N GLY A 224 5.68 4.78 -5.55
CA GLY A 224 4.99 6.04 -5.38
C GLY A 224 3.90 6.29 -6.43
N LYS A 225 3.46 7.53 -6.54
CA LYS A 225 2.42 7.93 -7.50
C LYS A 225 2.85 7.62 -8.95
N ASN A 226 1.99 6.95 -9.69
CA ASN A 226 2.18 6.49 -11.09
C ASN A 226 3.22 5.36 -11.28
N CYS A 227 3.73 4.76 -10.19
CA CYS A 227 4.63 3.61 -10.24
C CYS A 227 3.89 2.27 -10.28
N ASP A 228 2.60 2.28 -10.01
CA ASP A 228 1.70 1.14 -9.93
C ASP A 228 1.32 0.61 -11.34
N LYS A 229 2.35 0.30 -12.14
CA LYS A 229 2.22 -0.32 -13.45
C LYS A 229 3.10 -1.56 -13.50
N PHE A 230 2.57 -2.64 -14.02
CA PHE A 230 3.23 -3.94 -14.08
C PHE A 230 4.71 -3.89 -14.50
N GLY A 231 5.00 -3.29 -15.66
CA GLY A 231 6.37 -3.23 -16.19
C GLY A 231 7.32 -2.35 -15.37
N ILE A 232 6.80 -1.35 -14.64
CA ILE A 232 7.59 -0.54 -13.70
C ILE A 232 7.96 -1.39 -12.49
N VAL A 233 7.01 -2.12 -11.91
CA VAL A 233 7.31 -2.99 -10.76
C VAL A 233 8.24 -4.13 -11.16
N VAL A 234 8.11 -4.70 -12.36
CA VAL A 234 9.08 -5.68 -12.88
C VAL A 234 10.49 -5.08 -12.98
N HIS A 235 10.61 -3.81 -13.38
CA HIS A 235 11.87 -3.08 -13.43
C HIS A 235 12.48 -2.87 -12.03
N GLU A 236 11.71 -2.35 -11.07
CA GLU A 236 12.18 -2.16 -9.69
C GLU A 236 12.61 -3.47 -9.03
N LEU A 237 11.88 -4.56 -9.30
CA LEU A 237 12.30 -5.91 -8.88
C LEU A 237 13.58 -6.36 -9.57
N GLY A 238 13.87 -5.90 -10.79
CA GLY A 238 15.16 -6.11 -11.45
C GLY A 238 16.33 -5.52 -10.64
N HIS A 239 16.17 -4.31 -10.10
CA HIS A 239 17.13 -3.74 -9.17
C HIS A 239 17.30 -4.60 -7.91
N VAL A 240 16.19 -5.01 -7.28
CA VAL A 240 16.24 -5.92 -6.12
C VAL A 240 17.00 -7.20 -6.41
N ILE A 241 16.83 -7.78 -7.58
CA ILE A 241 17.52 -9.00 -8.03
C ILE A 241 19.02 -8.76 -8.22
N GLY A 242 19.44 -7.53 -8.53
CA GLY A 242 20.85 -7.15 -8.65
C GLY A 242 21.25 -6.54 -9.99
N PHE A 243 20.28 -6.01 -10.75
CA PHE A 243 20.54 -5.35 -12.02
C PHE A 243 20.68 -3.83 -11.87
N TRP A 244 21.65 -3.29 -12.60
CA TRP A 244 21.82 -1.88 -12.90
C TRP A 244 21.13 -1.56 -14.23
N HIS A 245 21.02 -0.28 -14.55
CA HIS A 245 20.48 0.10 -15.85
C HIS A 245 21.37 -0.36 -17.01
N GLU A 246 20.80 -0.87 -18.08
CA GLU A 246 21.55 -1.41 -19.22
C GLU A 246 22.43 -0.34 -19.88
N HIS A 247 21.94 0.92 -19.99
CA HIS A 247 22.70 2.03 -20.57
C HIS A 247 23.90 2.47 -19.72
N THR A 248 24.07 1.97 -18.48
CA THR A 248 25.24 2.25 -17.66
C THR A 248 26.40 1.28 -17.89
N ARG A 249 26.20 0.28 -18.74
CA ARG A 249 27.25 -0.71 -19.06
C ARG A 249 28.53 -0.03 -19.57
N PRO A 250 29.70 -0.56 -19.20
CA PRO A 250 30.99 -0.03 -19.69
C PRO A 250 31.15 -0.02 -21.22
N ASP A 251 30.48 -0.96 -21.91
CA ASP A 251 30.51 -1.10 -23.38
C ASP A 251 29.37 -0.36 -24.11
N ARG A 252 28.53 0.37 -23.37
CA ARG A 252 27.33 1.00 -23.96
C ARG A 252 27.60 1.91 -25.15
N ASP A 253 28.78 2.59 -25.18
CA ASP A 253 29.09 3.55 -26.24
C ASP A 253 29.32 2.88 -27.60
N ASP A 254 29.54 1.55 -27.63
CA ASP A 254 29.54 0.76 -28.87
C ASP A 254 28.11 0.55 -29.42
N HIS A 255 27.08 0.77 -28.60
CA HIS A 255 25.67 0.44 -28.89
C HIS A 255 24.74 1.65 -28.88
N VAL A 256 24.98 2.64 -28.03
CA VAL A 256 24.15 3.84 -27.90
C VAL A 256 24.99 5.10 -27.82
N THR A 257 24.49 6.20 -28.34
CA THR A 257 25.07 7.54 -28.21
C THR A 257 24.26 8.35 -27.22
N ILE A 258 24.91 8.96 -26.21
CA ILE A 258 24.26 9.89 -25.29
C ILE A 258 24.33 11.30 -25.86
N ILE A 259 23.18 11.93 -26.05
CA ILE A 259 23.04 13.28 -26.56
C ILE A 259 22.95 14.22 -25.36
N ARG A 260 24.12 14.66 -24.86
CA ARG A 260 24.23 15.40 -23.60
C ARG A 260 23.51 16.75 -23.64
N GLU A 261 23.51 17.43 -24.77
CA GLU A 261 22.81 18.71 -24.99
C GLU A 261 21.29 18.62 -24.84
N ASN A 262 20.74 17.42 -24.91
CA ASN A 262 19.32 17.18 -24.76
C ASN A 262 18.91 16.79 -23.31
N ILE A 263 19.88 16.55 -22.44
CA ILE A 263 19.63 16.18 -21.05
C ILE A 263 19.21 17.41 -20.25
N GLN A 264 18.26 17.25 -19.34
CA GLN A 264 17.90 18.29 -18.38
C GLN A 264 19.12 18.69 -17.55
N PRO A 265 19.38 19.99 -17.32
CA PRO A 265 20.48 20.43 -16.48
C PRO A 265 20.42 19.77 -15.09
N GLY A 266 21.56 19.25 -14.65
CA GLY A 266 21.67 18.54 -13.37
C GLY A 266 21.29 17.05 -13.41
N GLN A 267 20.87 16.50 -14.55
CA GLN A 267 20.54 15.09 -14.72
C GLN A 267 21.61 14.29 -15.49
N GLU A 268 22.74 14.90 -15.81
CA GLU A 268 23.82 14.30 -16.62
C GLU A 268 24.44 13.08 -15.96
N TYR A 269 24.47 13.05 -14.62
CA TYR A 269 25.03 11.94 -13.85
C TYR A 269 24.26 10.63 -14.05
N ASN A 270 22.96 10.67 -14.39
CA ASN A 270 22.17 9.47 -14.69
C ASN A 270 22.65 8.71 -15.94
N PHE A 271 23.48 9.36 -16.75
CA PHE A 271 24.05 8.78 -17.97
C PHE A 271 25.52 8.38 -17.82
N LEU A 272 26.04 8.31 -16.60
CA LEU A 272 27.41 7.83 -16.36
C LEU A 272 27.52 6.34 -16.66
N LYS A 273 28.73 5.91 -17.00
CA LYS A 273 29.08 4.49 -17.19
C LYS A 273 29.60 3.91 -15.88
N MET A 274 29.31 2.64 -15.66
CA MET A 274 29.93 1.85 -14.60
C MET A 274 31.34 1.47 -15.00
N GLU A 275 32.25 1.36 -14.00
CA GLU A 275 33.58 0.86 -14.24
C GLU A 275 33.63 -0.66 -14.51
N PRO A 276 34.52 -1.14 -15.39
CA PRO A 276 34.71 -2.56 -15.59
C PRO A 276 35.15 -3.23 -14.28
N GLY A 277 34.28 -4.07 -13.71
CA GLY A 277 34.53 -4.75 -12.43
C GLY A 277 33.38 -4.56 -11.41
N GLU A 278 32.68 -3.44 -11.49
CA GLU A 278 31.49 -3.20 -10.65
C GLU A 278 30.27 -3.97 -11.13
N VAL A 279 30.19 -4.22 -12.41
CA VAL A 279 29.05 -4.89 -13.06
C VAL A 279 29.49 -6.12 -13.88
N ASN A 280 28.56 -7.05 -14.14
CA ASN A 280 28.81 -8.34 -14.77
C ASN A 280 27.65 -8.76 -15.69
N SER A 281 27.77 -8.65 -17.05
CA SER A 281 26.76 -9.14 -18.00
C SER A 281 26.67 -10.66 -18.10
N GLN A 282 27.52 -11.38 -17.38
CA GLN A 282 27.64 -12.84 -17.49
C GLN A 282 27.94 -13.34 -18.92
N GLY A 283 28.51 -12.45 -19.76
CA GLY A 283 28.82 -12.74 -21.16
C GLY A 283 27.67 -12.51 -22.14
N GLU A 284 26.55 -11.94 -21.70
CA GLU A 284 25.43 -11.58 -22.59
C GLU A 284 25.73 -10.30 -23.39
N PRO A 285 25.26 -10.21 -24.64
CA PRO A 285 25.36 -9.00 -25.45
C PRO A 285 24.59 -7.83 -24.84
N TYR A 286 24.82 -6.62 -25.39
CA TYR A 286 24.04 -5.44 -25.03
C TYR A 286 22.59 -5.62 -25.45
N ASP A 287 21.63 -5.34 -24.54
CA ASP A 287 20.23 -5.66 -24.72
C ASP A 287 19.37 -4.39 -24.85
N PHE A 288 19.03 -4.02 -26.07
CA PHE A 288 18.14 -2.89 -26.34
C PHE A 288 16.69 -3.12 -25.83
N GLU A 289 16.25 -4.39 -25.74
CA GLU A 289 14.92 -4.74 -25.25
C GLU A 289 14.88 -4.94 -23.72
N SER A 290 16.01 -4.81 -23.03
CA SER A 290 16.05 -5.00 -21.56
C SER A 290 15.00 -4.13 -20.87
N ILE A 291 14.30 -4.72 -19.89
CA ILE A 291 13.39 -3.99 -18.98
C ILE A 291 14.16 -2.92 -18.19
N MET A 292 15.49 -3.10 -18.02
CA MET A 292 16.38 -2.19 -17.30
C MET A 292 16.93 -1.07 -18.17
N HIS A 293 16.58 -0.99 -19.46
CA HIS A 293 17.08 0.05 -20.35
C HIS A 293 16.22 1.32 -20.24
N TYR A 294 16.85 2.50 -20.23
CA TYR A 294 16.16 3.78 -20.32
C TYR A 294 15.46 3.96 -21.68
N ALA A 295 14.39 4.73 -21.68
CA ALA A 295 13.76 5.18 -22.92
C ALA A 295 14.62 6.25 -23.62
N ARG A 296 14.37 6.47 -24.90
CA ARG A 296 15.13 7.42 -25.73
C ARG A 296 15.11 8.85 -25.19
N ASN A 297 14.04 9.26 -24.52
CA ASN A 297 13.81 10.61 -24.02
C ASN A 297 13.86 10.71 -22.49
N THR A 298 14.40 9.72 -21.79
CA THR A 298 14.54 9.78 -20.32
C THR A 298 15.39 10.97 -19.91
N PHE A 299 14.92 11.76 -18.93
CA PHE A 299 15.54 13.01 -18.48
C PHE A 299 15.78 14.03 -19.60
N SER A 300 14.96 14.03 -20.65
CA SER A 300 15.06 14.99 -21.72
C SER A 300 14.51 16.36 -21.32
N ARG A 301 15.20 17.43 -21.70
CA ARG A 301 14.73 18.82 -21.53
C ARG A 301 13.56 19.20 -22.45
N GLY A 302 13.17 18.32 -23.39
CA GLY A 302 12.06 18.57 -24.31
C GLY A 302 11.38 17.27 -24.76
N MET A 303 10.08 17.28 -24.92
CA MET A 303 9.24 16.10 -25.15
C MET A 303 9.65 15.27 -26.40
N PHE A 304 10.23 15.91 -27.40
CA PHE A 304 10.63 15.25 -28.67
C PHE A 304 12.15 15.18 -28.85
N LEU A 305 12.93 15.41 -27.82
CA LEU A 305 14.38 15.33 -27.88
C LEU A 305 14.86 13.98 -27.32
N ASP A 306 15.69 13.29 -28.08
CA ASP A 306 16.33 12.07 -27.63
C ASP A 306 17.54 12.41 -26.74
N THR A 307 17.66 11.71 -25.61
CA THR A 307 18.85 11.72 -24.74
C THR A 307 19.75 10.51 -24.98
N ILE A 308 19.14 9.39 -25.42
CA ILE A 308 19.82 8.16 -25.81
C ILE A 308 19.43 7.81 -27.24
N LEU A 309 20.40 7.66 -28.09
CA LEU A 309 20.20 7.27 -29.49
C LEU A 309 20.85 5.90 -29.74
N PRO A 310 20.06 4.83 -29.96
CA PRO A 310 20.60 3.53 -30.31
C PRO A 310 21.37 3.56 -31.64
N SER A 311 22.44 2.78 -31.75
CA SER A 311 23.15 2.56 -33.00
C SER A 311 22.25 1.90 -34.03
N ARG A 312 22.53 2.09 -35.32
CA ARG A 312 21.80 1.41 -36.40
C ARG A 312 22.24 -0.05 -36.48
N ASP A 313 21.29 -0.95 -36.71
CA ASP A 313 21.59 -2.34 -37.02
C ASP A 313 22.14 -2.49 -38.47
N GLU A 314 22.45 -3.71 -38.86
CA GLU A 314 22.95 -4.05 -40.20
C GLU A 314 21.98 -3.64 -41.34
N ASN A 315 20.69 -3.50 -41.03
CA ASN A 315 19.65 -3.08 -41.97
C ASN A 315 19.43 -1.56 -41.95
N GLY A 316 20.20 -0.81 -41.17
CA GLY A 316 20.09 0.63 -41.01
C GLY A 316 18.96 1.10 -40.09
N LEU A 317 18.25 0.18 -39.42
CA LEU A 317 17.19 0.48 -38.46
C LEU A 317 17.78 0.72 -37.08
N ARG A 318 17.10 1.55 -36.27
CA ARG A 318 17.43 1.78 -34.87
C ARG A 318 16.52 0.96 -33.98
N PRO A 319 17.08 0.12 -33.08
CA PRO A 319 16.28 -0.63 -32.13
C PRO A 319 15.44 0.29 -31.24
N SER A 320 14.28 -0.18 -30.80
CA SER A 320 13.50 0.47 -29.76
C SER A 320 14.12 0.19 -28.39
N ILE A 321 14.11 1.19 -27.51
CA ILE A 321 14.62 1.07 -26.13
C ILE A 321 13.59 1.61 -25.11
N GLY A 322 13.70 1.15 -23.85
CA GLY A 322 12.89 1.65 -22.74
C GLY A 322 11.50 1.03 -22.63
N GLN A 323 11.33 -0.21 -23.09
CA GLN A 323 10.08 -0.93 -22.87
C GLN A 323 9.84 -1.22 -21.38
N ARG A 324 8.57 -1.26 -20.98
CA ARG A 324 8.10 -1.59 -19.63
C ARG A 324 6.92 -2.56 -19.69
N THR A 325 7.09 -3.67 -20.42
CA THR A 325 6.02 -4.66 -20.64
C THR A 325 6.40 -6.07 -20.22
N ARG A 326 7.65 -6.50 -20.41
CA ARG A 326 8.09 -7.88 -20.16
C ARG A 326 9.60 -7.95 -19.96
N LEU A 327 10.07 -9.07 -19.38
CA LEU A 327 11.49 -9.42 -19.41
C LEU A 327 11.93 -9.75 -20.84
N SER A 328 13.11 -9.29 -21.22
CA SER A 328 13.74 -9.68 -22.46
C SER A 328 14.43 -11.06 -22.33
N ALA A 329 14.88 -11.61 -23.44
CA ALA A 329 15.70 -12.81 -23.44
C ALA A 329 17.05 -12.58 -22.72
N GLY A 330 17.63 -11.36 -22.85
CA GLY A 330 18.85 -10.94 -22.18
C GLY A 330 18.67 -10.82 -20.66
N ASP A 331 17.60 -10.19 -20.20
CA ASP A 331 17.25 -10.09 -18.76
C ASP A 331 17.18 -11.49 -18.12
N ILE A 332 16.45 -12.40 -18.79
CA ILE A 332 16.28 -13.79 -18.32
C ILE A 332 17.63 -14.52 -18.28
N ALA A 333 18.41 -14.43 -19.36
CA ALA A 333 19.71 -15.12 -19.45
C ALA A 333 20.69 -14.63 -18.38
N GLN A 334 20.78 -13.31 -18.18
CA GLN A 334 21.64 -12.72 -17.15
C GLN A 334 21.19 -13.14 -15.75
N ALA A 335 19.89 -13.08 -15.42
CA ALA A 335 19.38 -13.50 -14.12
C ALA A 335 19.66 -14.98 -13.85
N ARG A 336 19.41 -15.86 -14.84
CA ARG A 336 19.70 -17.29 -14.71
C ARG A 336 21.20 -17.58 -14.46
N LYS A 337 22.08 -16.82 -15.10
CA LYS A 337 23.53 -16.94 -14.89
C LYS A 337 23.96 -16.34 -13.53
N LEU A 338 23.42 -15.19 -13.15
CA LEU A 338 23.71 -14.52 -11.87
C LEU A 338 23.39 -15.44 -10.68
N TYR A 339 22.23 -16.06 -10.70
CA TYR A 339 21.77 -16.97 -9.65
C TYR A 339 22.18 -18.42 -9.88
N ARG A 340 22.94 -18.70 -10.93
CA ARG A 340 23.39 -20.07 -11.28
C ARG A 340 22.21 -21.03 -11.34
N CYS A 341 21.14 -20.63 -12.01
CA CYS A 341 19.96 -21.45 -12.16
C CYS A 341 20.32 -22.80 -12.80
N PRO A 342 19.71 -23.91 -12.37
CA PRO A 342 19.91 -25.21 -12.97
C PRO A 342 19.73 -25.18 -14.49
N ALA A 343 20.49 -26.03 -15.19
CA ALA A 343 20.43 -26.11 -16.64
C ALA A 343 19.11 -26.66 -17.17
N CYS A 344 18.38 -27.41 -16.33
CA CYS A 344 17.09 -28.00 -16.62
C CYS A 344 16.13 -27.85 -15.45
N GLY A 345 14.85 -28.08 -15.72
CA GLY A 345 13.76 -27.74 -14.84
C GLY A 345 13.31 -26.27 -15.02
N GLU A 346 12.18 -25.95 -14.48
CA GLU A 346 11.50 -24.65 -14.66
C GLU A 346 10.53 -24.39 -13.51
N THR A 347 10.00 -23.16 -13.47
CA THR A 347 8.91 -22.79 -12.56
C THR A 347 7.58 -22.90 -13.31
N LEU A 348 6.77 -23.85 -12.92
CA LEU A 348 5.44 -24.13 -13.48
C LEU A 348 4.39 -23.39 -12.66
N GLN A 349 3.55 -22.59 -13.32
CA GLN A 349 2.58 -21.70 -12.65
C GLN A 349 1.14 -21.90 -13.09
N ASP A 350 0.91 -22.77 -14.05
CA ASP A 350 -0.44 -23.11 -14.52
C ASP A 350 -1.13 -24.03 -13.50
N SER A 351 -2.46 -24.07 -13.55
CA SER A 351 -3.25 -24.90 -12.64
C SER A 351 -3.09 -26.40 -12.92
N THR A 352 -2.65 -26.77 -14.11
CA THR A 352 -2.35 -28.15 -14.51
C THR A 352 -1.13 -28.15 -15.42
N GLY A 353 -0.40 -29.23 -15.41
CA GLY A 353 0.75 -29.35 -16.30
C GLY A 353 1.41 -30.70 -16.25
N ASN A 354 2.38 -30.88 -17.11
CA ASN A 354 3.22 -32.07 -17.15
C ASN A 354 4.68 -31.68 -17.28
N PHE A 355 5.55 -32.51 -16.77
CA PHE A 355 6.99 -32.37 -16.94
C PHE A 355 7.67 -33.74 -16.89
N SER A 356 8.87 -33.81 -17.45
CA SER A 356 9.63 -35.04 -17.51
C SER A 356 11.12 -34.81 -17.36
N SER A 357 11.88 -35.85 -17.05
CA SER A 357 13.33 -35.81 -17.08
C SER A 357 13.83 -35.51 -18.48
N PRO A 358 14.98 -34.79 -18.64
CA PRO A 358 15.58 -34.59 -19.94
C PRO A 358 15.86 -35.93 -20.65
N GLY A 359 15.52 -35.97 -21.94
CA GLY A 359 15.70 -37.16 -22.79
C GLY A 359 14.64 -38.23 -22.65
N PHE A 360 13.65 -38.07 -21.75
CA PHE A 360 12.55 -39.04 -21.63
C PHE A 360 11.77 -39.15 -22.98
N PRO A 361 11.38 -40.37 -23.40
CA PRO A 361 11.58 -41.71 -22.78
C PRO A 361 12.89 -42.43 -23.21
N ASN A 362 13.79 -41.76 -23.90
CA ASN A 362 14.98 -42.40 -24.51
C ASN A 362 16.17 -42.53 -23.55
N GLY A 363 16.06 -42.03 -22.34
CA GLY A 363 17.05 -42.06 -21.28
C GLY A 363 17.58 -40.67 -20.90
N TYR A 364 17.76 -40.47 -19.60
CA TYR A 364 18.27 -39.17 -19.08
C TYR A 364 19.80 -39.11 -19.15
N PRO A 365 20.41 -37.95 -19.38
CA PRO A 365 21.86 -37.79 -19.41
C PRO A 365 22.49 -38.04 -18.03
N SER A 366 23.74 -38.52 -18.02
CA SER A 366 24.56 -38.58 -16.79
C SER A 366 24.83 -37.21 -16.22
N TYR A 367 25.02 -37.12 -14.89
CA TYR A 367 25.31 -35.92 -14.13
C TYR A 367 24.26 -34.80 -14.31
N THR A 368 23.02 -35.16 -14.58
CA THR A 368 21.90 -34.27 -14.70
C THR A 368 21.50 -33.74 -13.32
N HIS A 369 21.25 -32.45 -13.25
CA HIS A 369 20.69 -31.79 -12.07
C HIS A 369 19.60 -30.82 -12.51
N CYS A 370 18.33 -31.18 -12.31
CA CYS A 370 17.16 -30.40 -12.67
C CYS A 370 16.38 -30.02 -11.42
N ILE A 371 15.81 -28.83 -11.44
CA ILE A 371 14.91 -28.38 -10.38
C ILE A 371 13.64 -27.82 -11.03
N TRP A 372 12.50 -28.44 -10.75
CA TRP A 372 11.18 -27.89 -11.03
C TRP A 372 10.62 -27.27 -9.77
N ARG A 373 9.95 -26.15 -9.94
CA ARG A 373 9.14 -25.50 -8.91
C ARG A 373 7.74 -25.38 -9.43
N ILE A 374 6.77 -25.91 -8.72
CA ILE A 374 5.36 -25.69 -9.03
C ILE A 374 4.87 -24.63 -8.06
N SER A 375 4.32 -23.54 -8.58
CA SER A 375 3.84 -22.40 -7.81
C SER A 375 2.46 -22.01 -8.32
N VAL A 376 1.44 -22.59 -7.73
CA VAL A 376 0.04 -22.27 -8.02
C VAL A 376 -0.44 -21.10 -7.19
N THR A 377 -1.67 -20.68 -7.35
CA THR A 377 -2.21 -19.52 -6.64
C THR A 377 -2.35 -19.80 -5.14
N PRO A 378 -2.04 -18.89 -4.25
CA PRO A 378 -2.33 -19.03 -2.83
C PRO A 378 -3.80 -19.45 -2.60
N GLY A 379 -4.01 -20.45 -1.73
CA GLY A 379 -5.32 -21.06 -1.52
C GLY A 379 -5.55 -22.35 -2.31
N GLU A 380 -4.68 -22.65 -3.29
CA GLU A 380 -4.64 -23.95 -3.97
C GLU A 380 -3.57 -24.86 -3.34
N LYS A 381 -3.73 -26.16 -3.50
CA LYS A 381 -2.76 -27.21 -3.18
C LYS A 381 -2.36 -27.91 -4.47
N ILE A 382 -1.18 -28.50 -4.48
CA ILE A 382 -0.65 -29.19 -5.64
C ILE A 382 -0.77 -30.69 -5.41
N VAL A 383 -1.41 -31.38 -6.36
CA VAL A 383 -1.45 -32.84 -6.45
C VAL A 383 -0.50 -33.23 -7.57
N LEU A 384 0.52 -34.03 -7.23
CA LEU A 384 1.53 -34.53 -8.16
C LEU A 384 1.36 -36.05 -8.33
N ASN A 385 1.24 -36.49 -9.59
CA ASN A 385 1.15 -37.88 -9.95
C ASN A 385 2.24 -38.28 -10.97
N PHE A 386 3.07 -39.26 -10.64
CA PHE A 386 4.05 -39.79 -11.56
C PHE A 386 3.38 -40.83 -12.50
N THR A 387 3.40 -40.55 -13.78
CA THR A 387 2.80 -41.41 -14.81
C THR A 387 3.77 -42.50 -15.28
N THR A 388 5.07 -42.23 -15.20
CA THR A 388 6.14 -43.16 -15.56
C THR A 388 7.35 -42.89 -14.69
N MET A 389 8.03 -43.96 -14.26
CA MET A 389 9.28 -43.86 -13.52
C MET A 389 10.19 -45.05 -13.84
N ASP A 390 11.42 -44.73 -14.29
CA ASP A 390 12.51 -45.68 -14.50
C ASP A 390 13.83 -44.93 -14.23
N VAL A 391 14.15 -44.83 -12.94
CA VAL A 391 15.33 -44.16 -12.42
C VAL A 391 16.23 -45.16 -11.75
N TYR A 392 17.54 -45.10 -11.96
CA TYR A 392 18.48 -46.08 -11.40
C TYR A 392 18.20 -46.35 -9.92
N LYS A 393 18.01 -47.66 -9.62
CA LYS A 393 17.66 -48.09 -8.27
C LYS A 393 18.90 -48.31 -7.42
N SER A 394 18.99 -47.61 -6.32
CA SER A 394 20.04 -47.82 -5.32
C SER A 394 19.44 -47.82 -3.90
N SER A 395 20.22 -48.33 -2.92
CA SER A 395 19.81 -48.29 -1.54
C SER A 395 19.57 -46.85 -1.10
N LEU A 396 18.39 -46.54 -0.50
CA LEU A 396 17.99 -45.22 -0.07
C LEU A 396 18.03 -44.16 -1.18
N CYS A 397 17.97 -44.53 -2.45
CA CYS A 397 18.08 -43.64 -3.61
C CYS A 397 19.33 -42.75 -3.51
N TRP A 398 20.50 -43.33 -3.20
CA TRP A 398 21.71 -42.57 -2.89
C TRP A 398 22.35 -41.91 -4.11
N TYR A 399 22.25 -42.52 -5.29
CA TYR A 399 22.90 -42.02 -6.51
C TYR A 399 21.98 -41.21 -7.39
N ASP A 400 20.99 -41.88 -8.01
CA ASP A 400 20.01 -41.24 -8.87
C ASP A 400 18.68 -41.15 -8.10
N TYR A 401 18.04 -39.99 -8.13
CA TYR A 401 16.82 -39.80 -7.37
C TYR A 401 15.96 -38.63 -7.87
N ILE A 402 14.67 -38.75 -7.53
CA ILE A 402 13.70 -37.63 -7.55
C ILE A 402 13.36 -37.33 -6.10
N GLU A 403 13.56 -36.09 -5.66
CA GLU A 403 13.18 -35.65 -4.33
C GLU A 403 12.07 -34.60 -4.43
N VAL A 404 10.98 -34.81 -3.71
CA VAL A 404 9.80 -33.93 -3.71
C VAL A 404 9.61 -33.33 -2.32
N ARG A 405 9.39 -32.01 -2.26
CA ARG A 405 9.23 -31.26 -1.01
C ARG A 405 8.01 -30.37 -1.04
N ASP A 406 7.38 -30.22 0.12
CA ASP A 406 6.25 -29.37 0.37
C ASP A 406 6.74 -27.95 0.67
N GLY A 407 6.78 -27.08 -0.34
CA GLY A 407 7.24 -25.71 -0.26
C GLY A 407 8.19 -25.33 -1.39
N TYR A 408 8.87 -24.21 -1.24
CA TYR A 408 9.55 -23.51 -2.35
C TYR A 408 11.06 -23.80 -2.49
N TRP A 409 11.67 -24.52 -1.55
CA TRP A 409 13.12 -24.72 -1.55
C TRP A 409 13.58 -26.06 -0.96
N ARG A 410 14.88 -26.30 -1.06
CA ARG A 410 15.52 -27.53 -0.59
C ARG A 410 15.38 -27.81 0.92
N LYS A 411 15.08 -26.77 1.74
CA LYS A 411 14.88 -26.94 3.19
C LYS A 411 13.43 -27.25 3.58
N SER A 412 12.50 -27.13 2.64
CA SER A 412 11.08 -27.42 2.88
C SER A 412 10.88 -28.89 3.31
N PRO A 413 9.78 -29.22 4.00
CA PRO A 413 9.47 -30.56 4.43
C PRO A 413 9.55 -31.58 3.28
N LEU A 414 10.14 -32.74 3.54
CA LEU A 414 10.29 -33.80 2.54
C LEU A 414 8.98 -34.57 2.41
N LEU A 415 8.37 -34.60 1.21
CA LEU A 415 7.26 -35.51 0.86
C LEU A 415 7.75 -36.89 0.47
N GLY A 416 8.90 -36.97 -0.22
CA GLY A 416 9.49 -38.25 -0.56
C GLY A 416 10.74 -38.14 -1.41
N ARG A 417 11.54 -39.24 -1.41
CA ARG A 417 12.69 -39.43 -2.31
C ARG A 417 12.52 -40.77 -3.01
N PHE A 418 12.56 -40.78 -4.32
CA PHE A 418 12.16 -41.89 -5.16
C PHE A 418 13.24 -42.29 -6.15
N CYS A 419 13.36 -43.60 -6.43
CA CYS A 419 14.18 -44.16 -7.49
C CYS A 419 13.65 -45.59 -7.82
N GLY A 420 14.13 -46.19 -8.87
CA GLY A 420 13.64 -47.49 -9.37
C GLY A 420 12.51 -47.33 -10.38
N ASP A 421 11.70 -48.36 -10.50
CA ASP A 421 10.62 -48.52 -11.46
C ASP A 421 9.20 -48.49 -10.84
N LYS A 422 9.14 -48.45 -9.50
CA LYS A 422 7.86 -48.42 -8.79
C LYS A 422 7.35 -46.99 -8.72
N LEU A 423 6.15 -46.73 -9.23
CA LEU A 423 5.47 -45.44 -9.11
C LEU A 423 5.21 -45.07 -7.64
N PRO A 424 5.52 -43.88 -7.21
CA PRO A 424 5.08 -43.34 -5.92
C PRO A 424 3.55 -43.25 -5.82
N GLU A 425 3.05 -43.18 -4.60
CA GLU A 425 1.68 -42.73 -4.35
C GLU A 425 1.53 -41.26 -4.76
N VAL A 426 0.28 -40.83 -4.98
CA VAL A 426 -0.03 -39.44 -5.30
C VAL A 426 0.43 -38.54 -4.15
N LEU A 427 1.20 -37.50 -4.47
CA LEU A 427 1.74 -36.54 -3.49
C LEU A 427 0.91 -35.27 -3.49
N THR A 428 0.52 -34.82 -2.31
CA THR A 428 -0.24 -33.57 -2.16
C THR A 428 0.49 -32.63 -1.22
N THR A 429 0.60 -31.35 -1.59
CA THR A 429 1.17 -30.30 -0.74
C THR A 429 0.16 -29.79 0.28
N THR A 430 0.66 -29.17 1.33
CA THR A 430 -0.16 -28.45 2.31
C THR A 430 -0.52 -27.03 1.83
N ASP A 431 0.28 -26.46 0.91
CA ASP A 431 0.15 -25.11 0.39
C ASP A 431 0.45 -25.08 -1.12
N SER A 432 0.45 -23.91 -1.71
CA SER A 432 0.51 -23.59 -3.14
C SER A 432 1.88 -23.82 -3.81
N ARG A 433 2.85 -24.38 -3.12
CA ARG A 433 4.22 -24.52 -3.63
C ARG A 433 4.78 -25.91 -3.44
N MET A 434 5.45 -26.43 -4.49
CA MET A 434 6.14 -27.71 -4.47
C MET A 434 7.52 -27.56 -5.13
N TRP A 435 8.52 -28.20 -4.54
CA TRP A 435 9.88 -28.22 -5.06
C TRP A 435 10.28 -29.66 -5.40
N ILE A 436 10.79 -29.88 -6.62
CA ILE A 436 11.17 -31.18 -7.14
C ILE A 436 12.61 -31.12 -7.65
N GLU A 437 13.48 -31.96 -7.13
CA GLU A 437 14.88 -32.10 -7.58
C GLU A 437 15.08 -33.49 -8.19
N PHE A 438 15.63 -33.51 -9.40
CA PHE A 438 16.13 -34.72 -10.04
C PHE A 438 17.64 -34.65 -10.15
N ARG A 439 18.31 -35.69 -9.70
CA ARG A 439 19.76 -35.89 -9.87
C ARG A 439 20.08 -37.24 -10.44
N SER A 440 21.05 -37.27 -11.36
CA SER A 440 21.63 -38.48 -11.89
C SER A 440 23.13 -38.54 -11.67
N SER A 441 23.64 -39.77 -11.55
CA SER A 441 25.07 -40.12 -11.47
C SER A 441 25.65 -40.48 -12.84
N SER A 442 26.85 -41.02 -12.86
CA SER A 442 27.56 -41.39 -14.11
C SER A 442 27.31 -42.79 -14.61
N ASN A 443 26.70 -43.65 -13.79
CA ASN A 443 26.92 -45.11 -13.92
C ASN A 443 25.80 -45.86 -14.60
N TRP A 444 24.61 -45.34 -14.68
CA TRP A 444 23.45 -45.99 -15.29
C TRP A 444 22.42 -44.99 -15.74
N VAL A 445 21.78 -45.27 -16.86
CA VAL A 445 20.77 -44.37 -17.45
C VAL A 445 19.49 -45.14 -17.61
N GLY A 446 18.47 -44.84 -16.78
CA GLY A 446 17.10 -45.33 -16.95
C GLY A 446 16.37 -44.49 -18.00
N LYS A 447 15.13 -44.87 -18.34
CA LYS A 447 14.27 -44.07 -19.23
C LYS A 447 13.96 -42.68 -18.67
N GLY A 448 14.00 -42.55 -17.34
CA GLY A 448 13.66 -41.34 -16.63
C GLY A 448 12.24 -41.37 -16.07
N PHE A 449 11.65 -40.21 -15.94
CA PHE A 449 10.30 -40.07 -15.40
C PHE A 449 9.46 -39.06 -16.19
N ALA A 450 8.14 -39.26 -16.10
CA ALA A 450 7.13 -38.29 -16.46
C ALA A 450 6.11 -38.14 -15.35
N ALA A 451 5.69 -36.90 -15.11
CA ALA A 451 4.73 -36.58 -14.07
C ALA A 451 3.71 -35.55 -14.57
N VAL A 452 2.53 -35.62 -14.01
CA VAL A 452 1.47 -34.64 -14.21
C VAL A 452 1.12 -34.03 -12.85
N TYR A 453 0.74 -32.76 -12.85
CA TYR A 453 0.25 -32.12 -11.66
C TYR A 453 -1.03 -31.36 -11.93
N GLU A 454 -1.82 -31.18 -10.89
CA GLU A 454 -2.98 -30.33 -10.89
C GLU A 454 -3.05 -29.50 -9.61
N ALA A 455 -3.57 -28.29 -9.73
CA ALA A 455 -3.91 -27.45 -8.60
C ALA A 455 -5.34 -27.74 -8.17
N ILE A 456 -5.50 -28.14 -6.93
CA ILE A 456 -6.80 -28.30 -6.30
C ILE A 456 -7.03 -27.17 -5.30
N CYS A 457 -8.25 -26.66 -5.27
CA CYS A 457 -8.59 -25.61 -4.33
C CYS A 457 -9.47 -26.16 -3.20
N GLY A 458 -9.41 -25.48 -2.03
CA GLY A 458 -10.16 -25.89 -0.87
C GLY A 458 -9.44 -26.90 0.03
N GLY A 459 -10.24 -27.66 0.79
CA GLY A 459 -9.80 -28.67 1.72
C GLY A 459 -10.18 -28.37 3.17
N GLU A 460 -9.79 -29.27 4.07
CA GLU A 460 -10.03 -29.10 5.51
C GLU A 460 -8.94 -28.23 6.13
N ILE A 461 -9.36 -27.23 6.91
CA ILE A 461 -8.50 -26.25 7.57
C ILE A 461 -8.76 -26.34 9.07
N HIS A 462 -7.78 -26.80 9.84
CA HIS A 462 -7.82 -26.87 11.31
C HIS A 462 -6.87 -25.81 11.88
N LYS A 463 -7.29 -24.55 11.88
CA LYS A 463 -6.52 -23.39 12.38
C LYS A 463 -7.46 -22.35 12.98
N ASP A 464 -6.97 -21.61 13.96
CA ASP A 464 -7.72 -20.53 14.63
C ASP A 464 -7.81 -19.24 13.81
N SER A 465 -6.99 -19.10 12.77
CA SER A 465 -7.05 -17.96 11.85
C SER A 465 -6.35 -18.27 10.53
N GLY A 466 -6.73 -17.58 9.49
CA GLY A 466 -6.10 -17.71 8.19
C GLY A 466 -6.81 -16.91 7.11
N GLN A 467 -6.30 -17.02 5.89
CA GLN A 467 -6.88 -16.42 4.71
C GLN A 467 -7.36 -17.50 3.75
N ILE A 468 -8.52 -17.26 3.17
CA ILE A 468 -9.11 -18.05 2.09
C ILE A 468 -9.33 -17.12 0.90
N GLN A 469 -9.06 -17.62 -0.29
CA GLN A 469 -9.29 -16.85 -1.51
C GLN A 469 -9.69 -17.77 -2.66
N SER A 470 -10.38 -17.20 -3.63
CA SER A 470 -10.66 -17.90 -4.89
C SER A 470 -9.36 -18.20 -5.63
N PRO A 471 -9.29 -19.30 -6.39
CA PRO A 471 -8.13 -19.61 -7.21
C PRO A 471 -7.80 -18.48 -8.17
N ASN A 472 -6.52 -18.15 -8.27
CA ASN A 472 -5.98 -17.08 -9.09
C ASN A 472 -6.25 -15.64 -8.58
N TYR A 473 -6.94 -15.49 -7.43
CA TYR A 473 -7.07 -14.16 -6.82
C TYR A 473 -5.68 -13.54 -6.61
N PRO A 474 -5.46 -12.28 -6.96
CA PRO A 474 -6.44 -11.27 -7.35
C PRO A 474 -6.61 -11.09 -8.88
N ASP A 475 -5.99 -11.95 -9.68
CA ASP A 475 -6.32 -12.08 -11.11
C ASP A 475 -7.66 -12.83 -11.25
N ASP A 476 -8.27 -12.74 -12.43
CA ASP A 476 -9.52 -13.43 -12.70
C ASP A 476 -9.40 -14.93 -12.38
N TYR A 477 -10.36 -15.46 -11.62
CA TYR A 477 -10.39 -16.88 -11.30
C TYR A 477 -10.49 -17.72 -12.57
N ARG A 478 -10.05 -18.98 -12.49
CA ARG A 478 -10.12 -19.90 -13.64
C ARG A 478 -11.53 -20.45 -13.82
N PRO A 479 -11.95 -20.70 -15.06
CA PRO A 479 -13.24 -21.28 -15.36
C PRO A 479 -13.35 -22.72 -14.84
N SER A 480 -14.57 -23.19 -14.66
CA SER A 480 -14.93 -24.58 -14.31
C SER A 480 -14.23 -25.05 -13.01
N LYS A 481 -14.19 -24.19 -12.00
CA LYS A 481 -13.66 -24.51 -10.66
C LYS A 481 -14.78 -24.81 -9.68
N GLU A 482 -14.53 -25.78 -8.84
CA GLU A 482 -15.33 -26.08 -7.65
C GLU A 482 -14.38 -26.23 -6.47
N CYS A 483 -14.41 -25.26 -5.55
CA CYS A 483 -13.54 -25.22 -4.38
C CYS A 483 -14.38 -25.38 -3.12
N LEU A 484 -14.02 -26.32 -2.30
CA LEU A 484 -14.72 -26.65 -1.06
C LEU A 484 -13.79 -26.46 0.12
N TRP A 485 -14.10 -25.54 1.02
CA TRP A 485 -13.39 -25.37 2.28
C TRP A 485 -14.25 -25.83 3.46
N LYS A 486 -13.63 -26.55 4.38
CA LYS A 486 -14.18 -26.85 5.69
C LYS A 486 -13.25 -26.28 6.74
N ILE A 487 -13.69 -25.23 7.40
CA ILE A 487 -12.91 -24.53 8.42
C ILE A 487 -13.32 -25.06 9.78
N THR A 488 -12.34 -25.40 10.60
CA THR A 488 -12.55 -25.81 11.99
C THR A 488 -11.58 -25.05 12.89
N VAL A 489 -12.11 -24.27 13.80
CA VAL A 489 -11.36 -23.58 14.86
C VAL A 489 -11.41 -24.38 16.16
N ALA A 490 -10.72 -23.91 17.19
CA ALA A 490 -10.72 -24.57 18.50
C ALA A 490 -12.16 -24.77 19.04
N GLU A 491 -12.35 -25.85 19.82
CA GLU A 491 -13.64 -26.14 20.45
C GLU A 491 -14.07 -24.99 21.38
N ASN A 492 -15.38 -24.76 21.49
CA ASN A 492 -16.03 -23.69 22.25
C ASN A 492 -15.86 -22.27 21.68
N TYR A 493 -15.40 -22.15 20.45
CA TYR A 493 -15.37 -20.89 19.70
C TYR A 493 -16.21 -21.00 18.45
N ASN A 494 -16.54 -19.85 17.87
CA ASN A 494 -17.22 -19.78 16.58
C ASN A 494 -16.19 -19.43 15.48
N VAL A 495 -16.57 -19.62 14.23
CA VAL A 495 -15.77 -19.15 13.08
C VAL A 495 -16.28 -17.78 12.66
N GLY A 496 -15.43 -16.79 12.71
CA GLY A 496 -15.69 -15.48 12.12
C GLY A 496 -15.06 -15.39 10.73
N LEU A 497 -15.77 -14.84 9.74
CA LEU A 497 -15.30 -14.63 8.38
C LEU A 497 -15.54 -13.20 7.95
N THR A 498 -14.50 -12.50 7.51
CA THR A 498 -14.57 -11.14 6.96
C THR A 498 -13.97 -11.10 5.56
N PHE A 499 -14.69 -10.51 4.61
CA PHE A 499 -14.22 -10.39 3.24
C PHE A 499 -13.36 -9.13 3.09
N GLN A 500 -12.20 -9.28 2.47
CA GLN A 500 -11.32 -8.18 2.09
C GLN A 500 -11.65 -7.66 0.68
N ALA A 501 -12.00 -8.57 -0.22
CA ALA A 501 -12.40 -8.27 -1.60
C ALA A 501 -13.45 -9.29 -2.05
N PHE A 502 -14.35 -8.83 -2.95
CA PHE A 502 -15.39 -9.67 -3.51
C PHE A 502 -15.79 -9.16 -4.91
N GLU A 503 -15.52 -9.97 -5.91
CA GLU A 503 -15.87 -9.70 -7.31
C GLU A 503 -16.10 -11.03 -8.03
N ILE A 504 -17.34 -11.50 -8.05
CA ILE A 504 -17.79 -12.73 -8.74
C ILE A 504 -18.76 -12.32 -9.85
N GLU A 505 -18.92 -13.15 -10.89
CA GLU A 505 -19.87 -12.86 -11.95
C GLU A 505 -21.24 -12.46 -11.37
N ARG A 506 -21.81 -11.37 -11.88
CA ARG A 506 -23.08 -10.86 -11.38
C ARG A 506 -24.27 -11.57 -12.04
N HIS A 507 -25.11 -12.15 -11.23
CA HIS A 507 -26.39 -12.71 -11.67
C HIS A 507 -27.45 -12.52 -10.58
N ASP A 508 -28.71 -12.28 -10.95
CA ASP A 508 -29.77 -11.97 -9.97
C ASP A 508 -30.05 -13.11 -8.97
N THR A 509 -29.80 -14.34 -9.35
CA THR A 509 -29.98 -15.54 -8.51
C THR A 509 -28.68 -16.31 -8.25
N CYS A 510 -27.53 -15.73 -8.59
CA CYS A 510 -26.21 -16.37 -8.52
C CYS A 510 -26.20 -17.79 -9.18
N ALA A 511 -26.77 -17.90 -10.39
CA ALA A 511 -26.97 -19.20 -11.05
C ALA A 511 -25.71 -19.74 -11.74
N TYR A 512 -24.70 -18.90 -12.00
CA TYR A 512 -23.48 -19.26 -12.73
C TYR A 512 -22.31 -19.39 -11.77
N ASP A 513 -21.66 -18.28 -11.44
CA ASP A 513 -20.57 -18.25 -10.49
C ASP A 513 -21.05 -17.77 -9.12
N TYR A 514 -20.62 -18.45 -8.06
CA TYR A 514 -21.08 -18.09 -6.71
C TYR A 514 -20.17 -18.60 -5.60
N LEU A 515 -20.31 -17.95 -4.46
CA LEU A 515 -19.80 -18.41 -3.17
C LEU A 515 -20.95 -18.75 -2.25
N GLU A 516 -21.05 -20.01 -1.84
CA GLU A 516 -22.02 -20.49 -0.86
C GLU A 516 -21.34 -20.68 0.50
N VAL A 517 -21.96 -20.20 1.56
CA VAL A 517 -21.45 -20.32 2.93
C VAL A 517 -22.52 -20.92 3.83
N ARG A 518 -22.13 -21.92 4.61
CA ARG A 518 -23.03 -22.68 5.51
C ARG A 518 -22.48 -22.80 6.93
N ASP A 519 -23.36 -22.77 7.89
CA ASP A 519 -23.07 -22.90 9.31
C ASP A 519 -22.93 -24.37 9.71
N GLY A 520 -21.69 -24.86 9.73
CA GLY A 520 -21.39 -26.26 10.05
C GLY A 520 -20.31 -26.85 9.14
N ASN A 521 -20.23 -28.16 9.03
CA ASN A 521 -19.13 -28.85 8.34
C ASN A 521 -19.56 -29.61 7.05
N SER A 522 -20.76 -29.42 6.56
CA SER A 522 -21.29 -30.15 5.41
C SER A 522 -22.24 -29.30 4.55
N GLU A 523 -22.48 -29.77 3.32
CA GLU A 523 -23.43 -29.19 2.39
C GLU A 523 -24.91 -29.21 2.86
N ASN A 524 -25.21 -30.04 3.87
CA ASN A 524 -26.52 -30.09 4.47
C ASN A 524 -26.68 -29.16 5.67
N SER A 525 -25.63 -28.46 6.06
CA SER A 525 -25.67 -27.48 7.15
C SER A 525 -26.53 -26.27 6.77
N PRO A 526 -27.07 -25.52 7.75
CA PRO A 526 -27.89 -24.34 7.49
C PRO A 526 -27.17 -23.34 6.57
N LEU A 527 -27.86 -22.86 5.53
CA LEU A 527 -27.34 -21.86 4.62
C LEU A 527 -27.25 -20.50 5.32
N ILE A 528 -26.05 -19.88 5.34
CA ILE A 528 -25.86 -18.51 5.78
C ILE A 528 -26.08 -17.55 4.60
N GLY A 529 -25.47 -17.87 3.44
CA GLY A 529 -25.61 -17.02 2.26
C GLY A 529 -25.12 -17.66 0.98
N HIS A 530 -25.63 -17.12 -0.14
CA HIS A 530 -25.27 -17.46 -1.50
C HIS A 530 -24.96 -16.17 -2.23
N PHE A 531 -23.68 -15.93 -2.53
CA PHE A 531 -23.14 -14.62 -2.88
C PHE A 531 -22.53 -14.60 -4.27
N CYS A 532 -22.84 -13.56 -5.04
CA CYS A 532 -22.23 -13.24 -6.33
C CYS A 532 -22.33 -11.73 -6.58
N GLY A 533 -21.72 -11.23 -7.66
CA GLY A 533 -21.69 -9.80 -7.98
C GLY A 533 -20.47 -9.09 -7.37
N TYR A 534 -20.64 -7.79 -7.10
CA TYR A 534 -19.54 -6.91 -6.69
C TYR A 534 -19.72 -6.33 -5.30
N ASP A 535 -20.87 -6.59 -4.69
CA ASP A 535 -21.17 -6.12 -3.34
C ASP A 535 -20.52 -7.06 -2.34
N LYS A 536 -19.62 -6.54 -1.54
CA LYS A 536 -18.91 -7.32 -0.52
C LYS A 536 -19.91 -7.82 0.52
N PRO A 537 -19.99 -9.14 0.79
CA PRO A 537 -20.83 -9.66 1.87
C PRO A 537 -20.44 -9.08 3.23
N ASP A 538 -21.44 -8.91 4.11
CA ASP A 538 -21.21 -8.57 5.50
C ASP A 538 -20.40 -9.65 6.23
N ASP A 539 -19.85 -9.31 7.38
CA ASP A 539 -19.12 -10.24 8.22
C ASP A 539 -20.00 -11.41 8.66
N ILE A 540 -19.48 -12.63 8.51
CA ILE A 540 -20.20 -13.88 8.78
C ILE A 540 -19.70 -14.50 10.08
N ARG A 541 -20.62 -15.03 10.90
CA ARG A 541 -20.32 -15.84 12.08
C ARG A 541 -21.06 -17.17 12.00
N SER A 542 -20.36 -18.26 12.33
CA SER A 542 -20.97 -19.56 12.55
C SER A 542 -21.55 -19.64 13.97
N THR A 543 -22.46 -20.58 14.19
CA THR A 543 -22.97 -20.92 15.53
C THR A 543 -22.15 -22.00 16.23
N SER A 544 -21.21 -22.62 15.51
CA SER A 544 -20.31 -23.66 16.00
C SER A 544 -18.86 -23.39 15.61
N ASN A 545 -17.94 -24.23 16.03
CA ASN A 545 -16.53 -24.11 15.66
C ASN A 545 -16.22 -24.53 14.21
N THR A 546 -17.24 -24.70 13.37
CA THR A 546 -17.09 -25.13 11.97
C THR A 546 -17.84 -24.23 11.00
N LEU A 547 -17.25 -24.01 9.82
CA LEU A 547 -17.86 -23.28 8.71
C LEU A 547 -17.55 -24.03 7.40
N TRP A 548 -18.57 -24.19 6.57
CA TRP A 548 -18.45 -24.79 5.25
C TRP A 548 -18.62 -23.75 4.17
N MET A 549 -17.74 -23.75 3.18
CA MET A 549 -17.76 -22.79 2.07
C MET A 549 -17.56 -23.50 0.75
N LYS A 550 -18.31 -23.14 -0.27
CA LYS A 550 -18.18 -23.66 -1.64
C LYS A 550 -18.16 -22.51 -2.63
N PHE A 551 -17.09 -22.42 -3.42
CA PHE A 551 -16.98 -21.53 -4.56
C PHE A 551 -17.13 -22.34 -5.85
N VAL A 552 -17.95 -21.86 -6.76
CA VAL A 552 -18.17 -22.46 -8.08
C VAL A 552 -17.97 -21.40 -9.15
N SER A 553 -17.27 -21.75 -10.23
CA SER A 553 -17.21 -20.95 -11.46
C SER A 553 -17.60 -21.80 -12.67
N ASP A 554 -18.35 -21.20 -13.59
CA ASP A 554 -18.73 -21.83 -14.87
C ASP A 554 -17.61 -21.71 -15.93
N ALA A 555 -17.92 -21.88 -17.21
CA ALA A 555 -16.93 -21.91 -18.29
C ALA A 555 -16.68 -20.53 -18.92
N THR A 556 -17.38 -19.47 -18.53
CA THR A 556 -17.50 -18.26 -19.40
C THR A 556 -16.92 -16.97 -18.82
N VAL A 557 -17.52 -16.37 -17.82
CA VAL A 557 -17.20 -15.00 -17.35
C VAL A 557 -16.46 -15.04 -16.03
N ASN A 558 -15.16 -14.84 -16.08
CA ASN A 558 -14.33 -14.82 -14.88
C ASN A 558 -14.12 -13.39 -14.36
N LYS A 559 -13.93 -13.28 -13.04
CA LYS A 559 -13.70 -12.02 -12.33
C LYS A 559 -12.55 -12.21 -11.33
N ALA A 560 -12.17 -11.13 -10.64
CA ALA A 560 -11.09 -11.18 -9.66
C ALA A 560 -11.34 -12.16 -8.49
N GLY A 561 -12.60 -12.53 -8.24
CA GLY A 561 -12.95 -13.48 -7.21
C GLY A 561 -13.06 -12.85 -5.83
N PHE A 562 -12.66 -13.59 -4.80
CA PHE A 562 -12.76 -13.12 -3.43
C PHE A 562 -11.50 -13.43 -2.62
N ALA A 563 -11.29 -12.62 -1.59
CA ALA A 563 -10.37 -12.91 -0.50
C ALA A 563 -11.08 -12.63 0.83
N ALA A 564 -10.98 -13.57 1.75
CA ALA A 564 -11.60 -13.49 3.07
C ALA A 564 -10.63 -13.98 4.15
N ASN A 565 -10.66 -13.34 5.29
CA ASN A 565 -9.98 -13.80 6.49
C ASN A 565 -10.96 -14.53 7.38
N PHE A 566 -10.56 -15.66 7.91
CA PHE A 566 -11.29 -16.33 8.99
C PHE A 566 -10.50 -16.23 10.28
N LEU A 567 -11.22 -16.22 11.37
CA LEU A 567 -10.65 -16.18 12.71
C LEU A 567 -11.52 -16.95 13.71
N ARG A 568 -10.90 -17.37 14.78
CA ARG A 568 -11.61 -17.87 15.97
C ARG A 568 -12.34 -16.70 16.62
N GLU A 569 -13.64 -16.84 16.74
CA GLU A 569 -14.53 -15.83 17.27
C GLU A 569 -15.03 -16.20 18.64
N GLU A 570 -14.97 -15.29 19.56
CA GLU A 570 -15.52 -15.38 20.90
C GLU A 570 -16.54 -14.26 21.11
N ASP A 571 -17.65 -14.56 21.80
CA ASP A 571 -18.58 -13.51 22.22
C ASP A 571 -18.17 -13.01 23.61
N GLU A 572 -17.37 -11.97 23.66
CA GLU A 572 -16.92 -11.37 24.91
C GLU A 572 -18.10 -10.76 25.69
N CYS A 573 -19.16 -10.35 24.99
CA CYS A 573 -20.35 -9.78 25.62
C CYS A 573 -21.21 -10.82 26.34
N ALA A 574 -21.11 -12.10 25.94
CA ALA A 574 -21.79 -13.19 26.63
C ALA A 574 -21.12 -13.62 27.93
N LYS A 575 -19.90 -13.13 28.20
CA LYS A 575 -19.18 -13.40 29.45
C LYS A 575 -19.87 -12.72 30.65
N PRO A 576 -19.73 -13.28 31.87
CA PRO A 576 -20.36 -12.71 33.10
C PRO A 576 -19.96 -11.27 33.38
N ASP A 577 -18.79 -10.83 32.92
CA ASP A 577 -18.24 -9.49 33.09
C ASP A 577 -18.67 -8.52 31.98
N ASN A 578 -19.56 -8.95 31.07
CA ASN A 578 -20.04 -8.13 29.94
C ASN A 578 -18.90 -7.55 29.11
N GLY A 579 -17.80 -8.32 28.88
CA GLY A 579 -16.58 -7.84 28.23
C GLY A 579 -15.81 -6.76 29.01
N GLY A 580 -16.21 -6.52 30.25
CA GLY A 580 -15.71 -5.42 31.10
C GLY A 580 -16.34 -4.07 30.77
N CYS A 581 -17.43 -4.02 29.97
CA CYS A 581 -18.18 -2.81 29.65
C CYS A 581 -19.09 -2.42 30.84
N GLU A 582 -19.10 -1.14 31.19
CA GLU A 582 -19.93 -0.65 32.31
C GLU A 582 -21.42 -0.70 31.99
N GLN A 583 -21.84 -0.42 30.75
CA GLN A 583 -23.25 -0.42 30.37
C GLN A 583 -23.52 -1.45 29.26
N ARG A 584 -23.31 -1.12 28.00
CA ARG A 584 -23.62 -1.97 26.86
C ARG A 584 -22.38 -2.52 26.22
N CYS A 585 -22.36 -3.80 26.00
CA CYS A 585 -21.38 -4.47 25.16
C CYS A 585 -22.00 -4.81 23.79
N VAL A 586 -21.27 -4.57 22.74
CA VAL A 586 -21.63 -4.94 21.37
C VAL A 586 -20.51 -5.80 20.83
N ASN A 587 -20.78 -7.08 20.64
CA ASN A 587 -19.80 -7.98 20.07
C ASN A 587 -19.56 -7.63 18.60
N THR A 588 -18.29 -7.53 18.19
CA THR A 588 -17.82 -7.30 16.83
C THR A 588 -16.92 -8.47 16.41
N LEU A 589 -16.71 -8.68 15.14
CA LEU A 589 -15.89 -9.80 14.70
C LEU A 589 -14.45 -9.67 15.21
N GLY A 590 -13.98 -10.65 16.01
CA GLY A 590 -12.65 -10.71 16.63
C GLY A 590 -12.44 -9.73 17.77
N SER A 591 -13.47 -9.03 18.23
CA SER A 591 -13.39 -8.06 19.33
C SER A 591 -14.77 -7.62 19.77
N TYR A 592 -14.86 -6.70 20.72
CA TYR A 592 -16.10 -6.10 21.17
C TYR A 592 -15.94 -4.58 21.30
N LYS A 593 -17.07 -3.90 21.37
CA LYS A 593 -17.12 -2.45 21.63
C LYS A 593 -18.09 -2.18 22.77
N CYS A 594 -17.64 -1.41 23.73
CA CYS A 594 -18.56 -0.85 24.72
C CYS A 594 -19.31 0.34 24.13
N SER A 595 -20.56 0.50 24.51
CA SER A 595 -21.36 1.66 24.17
C SER A 595 -22.20 2.08 25.38
N CYS A 596 -22.58 3.33 25.39
CA CYS A 596 -23.26 3.92 26.53
C CYS A 596 -24.75 4.19 26.23
N ASP A 597 -25.55 4.22 27.26
CA ASP A 597 -26.95 4.62 27.16
C ASP A 597 -27.08 6.08 26.73
N PRO A 598 -28.23 6.48 26.14
CA PRO A 598 -28.46 7.87 25.76
C PRO A 598 -28.23 8.83 26.92
N GLY A 599 -27.34 9.81 26.73
CA GLY A 599 -26.92 10.77 27.75
C GLY A 599 -25.62 10.48 28.42
N TYR A 600 -24.92 9.42 27.98
CA TYR A 600 -23.57 9.06 28.39
C TYR A 600 -22.67 8.96 27.19
N GLU A 601 -21.38 9.23 27.38
CA GLU A 601 -20.30 9.06 26.39
C GLU A 601 -19.28 8.07 26.92
N LEU A 602 -18.61 7.38 26.01
CA LEU A 602 -17.58 6.41 26.36
C LEU A 602 -16.35 7.13 26.94
N GLY A 603 -15.92 6.68 28.10
CA GLY A 603 -14.74 7.22 28.77
C GLY A 603 -13.43 6.96 28.00
N PRO A 604 -12.31 7.58 28.42
CA PRO A 604 -11.00 7.38 27.79
C PRO A 604 -10.49 5.93 27.81
N ASP A 605 -10.96 5.13 28.77
CA ASP A 605 -10.66 3.70 28.87
C ASP A 605 -11.45 2.83 27.89
N LYS A 606 -12.35 3.44 27.09
CA LYS A 606 -13.25 2.79 26.13
C LYS A 606 -14.18 1.74 26.76
N LYS A 607 -14.37 1.72 28.09
CA LYS A 607 -15.17 0.75 28.84
C LYS A 607 -16.18 1.38 29.78
N SER A 608 -15.80 2.45 30.46
CA SER A 608 -16.67 3.22 31.35
C SER A 608 -17.55 4.20 30.59
N CYS A 609 -18.69 4.58 31.20
CA CYS A 609 -19.65 5.49 30.60
C CYS A 609 -19.78 6.76 31.44
N GLU A 610 -19.29 7.85 30.93
CA GLU A 610 -19.34 9.15 31.57
C GLU A 610 -20.53 9.98 31.09
N ALA A 611 -21.11 10.80 31.94
CA ALA A 611 -22.22 11.67 31.52
C ALA A 611 -21.80 12.59 30.37
N ALA A 612 -22.52 12.53 29.27
CA ALA A 612 -22.26 13.33 28.08
C ALA A 612 -22.48 14.82 28.34
N CYS A 613 -21.60 15.65 27.82
CA CYS A 613 -21.76 17.10 27.91
C CYS A 613 -21.35 17.81 26.62
N GLY A 614 -22.05 18.93 26.35
CA GLY A 614 -21.78 19.72 25.14
C GLY A 614 -22.65 19.31 23.93
N GLY A 615 -22.22 19.71 22.75
CA GLY A 615 -22.84 19.38 21.46
C GLY A 615 -23.52 20.54 20.73
N LEU A 616 -24.03 20.26 19.53
CA LEU A 616 -24.73 21.23 18.67
C LEU A 616 -26.23 21.29 19.02
N LEU A 617 -26.70 22.48 19.38
CA LEU A 617 -28.07 22.74 19.74
C LEU A 617 -28.75 23.66 18.71
N THR A 618 -29.71 23.13 17.95
CA THR A 618 -30.41 23.87 16.88
C THR A 618 -31.86 24.25 17.26
N LYS A 619 -32.29 23.87 18.46
CA LYS A 619 -33.65 24.24 18.99
C LYS A 619 -33.66 25.71 19.38
N LEU A 620 -34.83 26.35 19.28
CA LEU A 620 -35.03 27.76 19.64
C LEU A 620 -34.97 28.02 21.14
N ASN A 621 -35.16 26.99 21.95
CA ASN A 621 -35.03 27.04 23.41
C ASN A 621 -34.61 25.64 23.92
N GLY A 622 -34.07 25.63 25.11
CA GLY A 622 -33.66 24.40 25.79
C GLY A 622 -32.93 24.67 27.10
N THR A 623 -32.60 23.60 27.80
CA THR A 623 -31.84 23.67 29.05
C THR A 623 -30.50 23.00 28.86
N ILE A 624 -29.46 23.57 29.38
CA ILE A 624 -28.08 23.04 29.47
C ILE A 624 -27.68 22.94 30.95
N THR A 625 -26.98 21.86 31.29
CA THR A 625 -26.51 21.62 32.66
C THR A 625 -25.07 21.10 32.61
N THR A 626 -24.33 21.34 33.67
CA THR A 626 -23.11 20.58 33.88
C THR A 626 -23.34 19.08 33.94
N PRO A 627 -22.39 18.22 33.55
CA PRO A 627 -22.51 16.78 33.70
C PRO A 627 -22.88 16.39 35.14
N ALA A 628 -23.63 15.32 35.31
CA ALA A 628 -24.12 14.78 36.59
C ALA A 628 -25.07 15.66 37.38
N TRP A 629 -25.50 16.86 36.89
CA TRP A 629 -26.46 17.71 37.55
C TRP A 629 -27.73 16.93 38.00
N PRO A 630 -28.26 17.10 39.21
CA PRO A 630 -27.90 18.09 40.25
C PRO A 630 -26.79 17.62 41.25
N LYS A 631 -26.07 16.54 40.97
CA LYS A 631 -24.88 16.13 41.70
C LYS A 631 -23.69 16.99 41.34
N GLU A 632 -22.57 16.81 42.01
CA GLU A 632 -21.31 17.48 41.68
C GLU A 632 -20.80 17.02 40.30
N TYR A 633 -20.30 17.96 39.51
CA TYR A 633 -19.73 17.65 38.18
C TYR A 633 -18.43 16.87 38.32
N PRO A 634 -18.11 15.97 37.38
CA PRO A 634 -16.85 15.25 37.36
C PRO A 634 -15.64 16.19 37.12
N PRO A 635 -14.44 15.87 37.62
CA PRO A 635 -13.23 16.61 37.30
C PRO A 635 -12.81 16.41 35.83
N ASN A 636 -11.90 17.29 35.34
CA ASN A 636 -11.31 17.23 34.01
C ASN A 636 -12.32 17.23 32.84
N LYS A 637 -13.45 17.89 32.99
CA LYS A 637 -14.44 18.02 31.90
C LYS A 637 -14.21 19.26 31.06
N ASN A 638 -14.47 19.14 29.78
CA ASN A 638 -14.51 20.22 28.81
C ASN A 638 -15.75 20.08 27.95
N CYS A 639 -16.82 20.75 28.34
CA CYS A 639 -18.13 20.69 27.68
C CYS A 639 -18.34 21.92 26.82
N VAL A 640 -18.58 21.74 25.54
CA VAL A 640 -18.81 22.85 24.60
C VAL A 640 -20.18 22.70 23.98
N TRP A 641 -21.10 23.62 24.30
CA TRP A 641 -22.40 23.74 23.63
C TRP A 641 -22.30 24.81 22.55
N GLN A 642 -22.67 24.43 21.33
CA GLN A 642 -22.79 25.33 20.19
C GLN A 642 -24.29 25.51 19.89
N VAL A 643 -24.82 26.64 20.27
CA VAL A 643 -26.25 26.95 20.07
C VAL A 643 -26.39 27.75 18.77
N VAL A 644 -27.22 27.25 17.83
CA VAL A 644 -27.44 27.89 16.53
C VAL A 644 -28.92 28.06 16.28
N ALA A 645 -29.36 29.30 16.05
CA ALA A 645 -30.72 29.66 15.68
C ALA A 645 -30.78 30.17 14.24
N PRO A 646 -31.95 30.22 13.57
CA PRO A 646 -32.04 30.84 12.24
C PRO A 646 -31.57 32.31 12.24
N SER A 647 -31.10 32.81 11.10
CA SER A 647 -30.35 34.08 10.96
C SER A 647 -31.07 35.32 11.53
N GLN A 648 -32.39 35.28 11.65
CA GLN A 648 -33.23 36.34 12.18
C GLN A 648 -33.38 36.34 13.71
N TYR A 649 -32.75 35.39 14.41
CA TYR A 649 -32.83 35.26 15.86
C TYR A 649 -31.52 35.67 16.53
N ARG A 650 -31.62 36.02 17.81
CA ARG A 650 -30.51 36.11 18.75
C ARG A 650 -30.72 35.10 19.87
N ILE A 651 -29.66 34.60 20.42
CA ILE A 651 -29.66 33.61 21.48
C ILE A 651 -29.37 34.30 22.79
N SER A 652 -30.24 34.02 23.78
CA SER A 652 -30.06 34.48 25.15
C SER A 652 -29.89 33.29 26.08
N VAL A 653 -29.02 33.37 27.07
CA VAL A 653 -28.81 32.36 28.10
C VAL A 653 -29.06 32.99 29.44
N LYS A 654 -29.88 32.34 30.27
CA LYS A 654 -30.19 32.68 31.64
C LYS A 654 -29.82 31.52 32.55
N PHE A 655 -28.98 31.76 33.53
CA PHE A 655 -28.66 30.79 34.54
C PHE A 655 -29.75 30.75 35.59
N GLU A 656 -30.23 29.55 35.91
CA GLU A 656 -31.22 29.28 36.95
C GLU A 656 -30.53 28.86 38.27
N TYR A 657 -29.37 28.22 38.14
CA TYR A 657 -28.50 27.81 39.23
C TYR A 657 -27.07 27.90 38.81
N PHE A 658 -26.16 28.33 39.72
CA PHE A 658 -24.73 28.48 39.41
C PHE A 658 -23.86 28.28 40.64
N GLU A 659 -23.01 27.27 40.66
CA GLU A 659 -22.07 26.95 41.70
C GLU A 659 -20.86 26.22 41.11
N LEU A 660 -19.79 26.94 40.80
CA LEU A 660 -18.51 26.40 40.33
C LEU A 660 -17.43 26.69 41.38
N GLU A 661 -16.25 26.04 41.27
CA GLU A 661 -15.09 26.46 42.03
C GLU A 661 -14.78 27.93 41.74
N GLY A 662 -14.55 28.73 42.80
CA GLY A 662 -14.38 30.18 42.67
C GLY A 662 -12.95 30.64 42.94
N ASN A 663 -12.44 31.53 42.08
CA ASN A 663 -11.29 32.38 42.35
C ASN A 663 -11.39 33.69 41.58
N GLU A 664 -10.58 34.69 41.95
CA GLU A 664 -10.69 36.06 41.40
C GLU A 664 -10.58 36.17 39.85
N VAL A 665 -9.95 35.19 39.20
CA VAL A 665 -9.69 35.21 37.75
C VAL A 665 -10.31 34.01 37.02
N CYS A 666 -11.17 33.23 37.66
CA CYS A 666 -11.75 31.99 37.11
C CYS A 666 -10.68 31.08 36.45
N LYS A 667 -9.60 30.79 37.16
CA LYS A 667 -8.44 30.06 36.62
C LYS A 667 -8.70 28.57 36.49
N TYR A 668 -9.44 27.99 37.45
CA TYR A 668 -9.64 26.55 37.59
C TYR A 668 -10.90 26.12 36.86
N ASP A 669 -12.06 26.13 37.54
CA ASP A 669 -13.32 25.79 36.93
C ASP A 669 -14.07 27.02 36.45
N PHE A 670 -14.64 26.97 35.27
CA PHE A 670 -15.34 28.13 34.70
C PHE A 670 -16.34 27.77 33.60
N VAL A 671 -17.28 28.67 33.37
CA VAL A 671 -18.06 28.70 32.12
C VAL A 671 -17.70 29.97 31.35
N GLU A 672 -17.44 29.81 30.08
CA GLU A 672 -17.11 30.90 29.15
C GLU A 672 -18.16 31.03 28.06
N ILE A 673 -18.67 32.23 27.79
CA ILE A 673 -19.74 32.46 26.81
C ILE A 673 -19.27 33.41 25.74
N ARG A 674 -19.47 33.00 24.46
CA ARG A 674 -19.05 33.77 23.28
C ARG A 674 -20.16 33.92 22.25
N SER A 675 -20.21 35.07 21.54
CA SER A 675 -21.00 35.25 20.33
C SER A 675 -20.24 34.74 19.12
N GLY A 676 -20.67 33.63 18.56
CA GLY A 676 -19.97 32.88 17.50
C GLY A 676 -19.77 31.43 17.90
N LEU A 677 -19.26 30.60 17.00
CA LEU A 677 -19.01 29.16 17.26
C LEU A 677 -17.55 28.85 17.56
N SER A 678 -16.64 29.71 17.14
CA SER A 678 -15.21 29.53 17.34
C SER A 678 -14.74 29.98 18.74
N SER A 679 -13.62 29.43 19.20
CA SER A 679 -12.96 29.77 20.48
C SER A 679 -12.36 31.21 20.52
N ASP A 680 -12.16 31.82 19.36
CA ASP A 680 -11.69 33.21 19.19
C ASP A 680 -12.83 34.22 18.97
N SER A 681 -14.09 33.76 18.94
CA SER A 681 -15.27 34.62 18.83
C SER A 681 -15.36 35.59 20.01
N LYS A 682 -16.14 36.65 19.84
CA LYS A 682 -16.26 37.70 20.87
C LYS A 682 -16.74 37.14 22.21
N LEU A 683 -15.89 37.28 23.21
CA LEU A 683 -16.18 36.89 24.58
C LEU A 683 -17.19 37.86 25.23
N HIS A 684 -18.20 37.28 25.91
CA HIS A 684 -19.12 38.02 26.79
C HIS A 684 -18.68 38.00 28.24
N GLY A 685 -18.17 36.87 28.68
CA GLY A 685 -17.65 36.74 30.05
C GLY A 685 -17.14 35.33 30.34
N LYS A 686 -16.34 35.24 31.37
CA LYS A 686 -15.85 34.01 32.00
C LYS A 686 -16.31 34.03 33.45
N PHE A 687 -17.05 33.02 33.89
CA PHE A 687 -17.78 33.00 35.15
C PHE A 687 -17.39 31.79 35.97
N CYS A 688 -17.23 31.98 37.26
CA CYS A 688 -16.95 30.96 38.27
C CYS A 688 -17.50 31.39 39.64
N GLY A 689 -17.39 30.56 40.67
CA GLY A 689 -17.91 30.82 42.02
C GLY A 689 -19.42 30.57 42.13
N THR A 690 -20.12 31.34 42.99
CA THR A 690 -21.54 31.15 43.33
C THR A 690 -22.45 32.30 42.87
N GLU A 691 -21.86 33.35 42.29
CA GLU A 691 -22.63 34.49 41.77
C GLU A 691 -23.30 34.12 40.45
N VAL A 692 -24.64 34.19 40.36
CA VAL A 692 -25.37 33.84 39.19
C VAL A 692 -25.18 34.92 38.12
N PRO A 693 -24.63 34.59 36.94
CA PRO A 693 -24.45 35.57 35.86
C PRO A 693 -25.78 36.16 35.37
N GLU A 694 -25.76 37.44 34.99
CA GLU A 694 -26.89 38.09 34.33
C GLU A 694 -27.23 37.42 32.97
N VAL A 695 -28.41 37.72 32.43
CA VAL A 695 -28.81 37.19 31.12
C VAL A 695 -27.90 37.69 30.03
N ILE A 696 -27.25 36.75 29.35
CA ILE A 696 -26.29 37.04 28.27
C ILE A 696 -26.96 36.79 26.91
N THR A 697 -26.92 37.83 26.05
CA THR A 697 -27.51 37.77 24.69
C THR A 697 -26.41 37.85 23.63
N SER A 698 -26.46 36.91 22.66
CA SER A 698 -25.51 36.88 21.55
C SER A 698 -25.66 38.07 20.58
N GLN A 699 -24.58 38.44 19.92
CA GLN A 699 -24.62 39.45 18.85
C GLN A 699 -25.10 38.85 17.51
N TYR A 700 -25.03 37.56 17.38
CA TYR A 700 -25.38 36.79 16.16
C TYR A 700 -26.41 35.73 16.49
N ASN A 701 -26.80 34.96 15.49
CA ASN A 701 -27.73 33.81 15.63
C ASN A 701 -27.03 32.55 16.17
N ASN A 702 -25.82 32.67 16.67
CA ASN A 702 -25.07 31.56 17.24
C ASN A 702 -24.33 32.00 18.52
N MET A 703 -24.11 31.03 19.41
CA MET A 703 -23.45 31.22 20.70
C MET A 703 -22.69 29.96 21.07
N ARG A 704 -21.45 30.13 21.57
CA ARG A 704 -20.64 29.07 22.16
C ARG A 704 -20.64 29.25 23.67
N ILE A 705 -20.91 28.18 24.36
CA ILE A 705 -20.86 28.08 25.83
C ILE A 705 -19.91 26.96 26.14
N GLU A 706 -18.82 27.24 26.85
CA GLU A 706 -17.78 26.30 27.20
C GLU A 706 -17.63 26.22 28.72
N PHE A 707 -17.82 25.02 29.26
CA PHE A 707 -17.56 24.69 30.67
C PHE A 707 -16.29 23.87 30.76
N ARG A 708 -15.39 24.28 31.66
CA ARG A 708 -14.21 23.48 32.02
C ARG A 708 -14.14 23.26 33.51
N SER A 709 -13.73 22.05 33.89
CA SER A 709 -13.31 21.72 35.23
C SER A 709 -11.88 21.16 35.25
N ASP A 710 -11.15 21.48 36.34
CA ASP A 710 -9.84 20.91 36.56
C ASP A 710 -9.92 19.55 37.29
N ASN A 711 -8.84 19.11 37.90
CA ASN A 711 -8.76 17.78 38.54
C ASN A 711 -9.01 17.79 40.05
N THR A 712 -9.40 18.94 40.65
CA THR A 712 -9.34 19.08 42.11
C THR A 712 -10.70 19.25 42.83
N VAL A 713 -11.39 20.35 42.64
CA VAL A 713 -12.58 20.70 43.42
C VAL A 713 -13.86 20.74 42.61
N SER A 714 -14.68 19.74 42.74
CA SER A 714 -16.02 19.70 42.08
C SER A 714 -17.08 20.40 42.93
N LYS A 715 -18.05 21.01 42.28
CA LYS A 715 -19.26 21.65 42.84
C LYS A 715 -20.52 21.13 42.15
N LYS A 716 -21.70 21.63 42.53
CA LYS A 716 -22.94 21.20 41.92
C LYS A 716 -23.08 21.64 40.46
N GLY A 717 -22.28 22.62 40.01
CA GLY A 717 -22.31 23.07 38.62
C GLY A 717 -23.38 24.11 38.33
N PHE A 718 -23.90 24.08 37.14
CA PHE A 718 -24.95 25.03 36.73
C PHE A 718 -26.09 24.37 35.97
N ARG A 719 -27.22 25.07 36.03
CA ARG A 719 -28.37 24.86 35.15
C ARG A 719 -28.69 26.18 34.49
N ALA A 720 -28.72 26.19 33.17
CA ALA A 720 -29.03 27.38 32.38
C ALA A 720 -30.09 27.08 31.32
N HIS A 721 -30.98 28.04 31.08
CA HIS A 721 -31.96 27.99 30.00
C HIS A 721 -31.53 28.91 28.88
N PHE A 722 -31.43 28.38 27.66
CA PHE A 722 -31.26 29.18 26.47
C PHE A 722 -32.56 29.35 25.70
N PHE A 723 -32.73 30.53 25.12
CA PHE A 723 -33.90 30.85 24.30
C PHE A 723 -33.50 31.80 23.19
N SER A 724 -34.28 31.79 22.11
CA SER A 724 -33.97 32.57 20.92
C SER A 724 -35.14 33.50 20.60
N ASP A 725 -34.85 34.81 20.56
CA ASP A 725 -35.81 35.85 20.22
C ASP A 725 -35.58 36.40 18.81
N LYS A 726 -36.67 36.69 18.08
CA LYS A 726 -36.52 37.37 16.79
C LYS A 726 -35.90 38.75 16.97
N LYS A 727 -34.85 39.02 16.19
CA LYS A 727 -34.25 40.35 16.10
C LYS A 727 -35.38 41.35 15.78
N ALA A 728 -35.63 42.32 16.65
CA ALA A 728 -36.54 43.41 16.36
C ALA A 728 -36.15 44.06 15.04
N ALA A 729 -37.07 44.04 14.06
CA ALA A 729 -36.81 44.65 12.76
C ALA A 729 -36.62 46.15 12.96
N CYS A 730 -35.39 46.61 12.89
CA CYS A 730 -35.14 48.04 12.81
C CYS A 730 -35.69 48.55 11.47
N LYS A 731 -36.81 49.26 11.48
CA LYS A 731 -37.32 49.94 10.28
C LYS A 731 -36.24 50.88 9.80
N GLN A 732 -35.64 50.60 8.68
CA GLN A 732 -34.67 51.45 7.99
C GLN A 732 -35.31 52.78 7.68
N LYS A 733 -34.99 53.81 8.50
CA LYS A 733 -35.07 55.19 8.06
C LYS A 733 -33.72 55.52 7.47
N ILE A 734 -33.71 55.83 6.19
CA ILE A 734 -32.52 56.38 5.50
C ILE A 734 -32.18 57.71 6.17
N PHE A 735 -31.10 57.68 6.97
CA PHE A 735 -30.33 58.89 7.29
C PHE A 735 -28.86 58.50 7.30
N ILE A 736 -28.12 59.24 6.52
CA ILE A 736 -26.66 59.25 6.53
C ILE A 736 -26.22 59.77 7.91
N PHE A 737 -25.29 59.01 8.54
CA PHE A 737 -24.60 59.27 9.82
C PHE A 737 -25.21 58.69 11.12
N GLU A 738 -24.36 57.85 11.76
CA GLU A 738 -24.17 57.54 13.18
C GLU A 738 -25.10 56.52 13.87
N SER A 739 -24.39 55.49 14.34
CA SER A 739 -24.64 54.54 15.44
C SER A 739 -25.96 54.71 16.23
N CYS A 740 -26.73 53.60 16.28
CA CYS A 740 -27.79 53.42 17.27
C CYS A 740 -27.20 53.39 18.69
N LYS A 741 -27.26 54.49 19.38
CA LYS A 741 -27.26 54.54 20.84
C LYS A 741 -28.67 54.78 21.34
N ASP A 742 -28.98 54.11 22.44
CA ASP A 742 -30.23 54.17 23.15
C ASP A 742 -30.72 55.62 23.35
N LEU A 743 -31.92 55.93 22.85
CA LEU A 743 -32.66 57.17 23.17
C LEU A 743 -33.83 56.84 24.12
N LYS A 744 -33.57 56.98 25.40
CA LYS A 744 -34.58 57.36 26.36
C LYS A 744 -34.40 58.83 26.65
N GLY A 745 -35.39 59.65 26.30
CA GLY A 745 -35.64 60.97 26.85
C GLY A 745 -35.23 62.17 25.97
N ALA A 746 -36.18 62.81 25.27
CA ALA A 746 -36.48 64.26 25.27
C ALA A 746 -37.28 64.70 24.03
N PRO A 747 -37.79 65.96 23.92
CA PRO A 747 -39.19 66.18 23.59
C PRO A 747 -39.47 66.72 22.17
N SER A 748 -40.73 66.58 21.80
CA SER A 748 -41.51 67.17 20.69
C SER A 748 -40.80 68.10 19.68
N GLY A 749 -40.76 67.66 18.44
CA GLY A 749 -40.61 68.51 17.24
C GLY A 749 -41.33 67.85 16.06
N ARG A 750 -42.36 68.53 15.52
CA ARG A 750 -43.14 68.04 14.38
C ARG A 750 -42.31 67.98 13.10
N VAL A 751 -42.35 66.79 12.44
CA VAL A 751 -41.89 66.65 11.03
C VAL A 751 -42.92 65.81 10.26
N ARG A 752 -43.34 66.33 9.10
CA ARG A 752 -44.31 65.73 8.19
C ARG A 752 -43.74 64.46 7.54
N ILE A 753 -44.53 63.42 7.51
CA ILE A 753 -44.26 62.12 6.87
C ILE A 753 -44.94 62.13 5.50
N TYR A 754 -44.17 61.79 4.45
CA TYR A 754 -44.72 61.36 3.16
C TYR A 754 -44.67 59.83 3.10
N ASP A 755 -45.85 59.21 3.02
CA ASP A 755 -46.01 57.77 2.78
C ASP A 755 -46.07 57.53 1.27
N ARG A 756 -45.21 56.67 0.74
CA ARG A 756 -45.37 56.05 -0.58
C ARG A 756 -45.61 54.58 -0.37
N GLN A 757 -46.88 54.18 -0.53
CA GLN A 757 -47.28 52.77 -0.73
C GLN A 757 -46.94 52.35 -2.16
N VAL A 758 -46.41 51.15 -2.31
CA VAL A 758 -46.36 50.39 -3.57
C VAL A 758 -47.08 49.09 -3.37
N PRO A 759 -47.97 48.68 -4.31
CA PRO A 759 -48.96 47.63 -4.07
C PRO A 759 -48.43 46.23 -4.23
N SER A 760 -49.04 45.33 -3.49
CA SER A 760 -48.94 43.88 -3.67
C SER A 760 -49.76 43.42 -4.88
N ASP A 761 -49.18 42.63 -5.77
CA ASP A 761 -49.93 41.82 -6.70
C ASP A 761 -49.77 40.33 -6.43
N ARG A 762 -50.92 39.72 -6.38
CA ARG A 762 -51.20 38.28 -6.25
C ARG A 762 -50.81 37.55 -7.54
N LEU A 763 -50.34 36.36 -7.45
CA LEU A 763 -50.74 35.29 -8.39
C LEU A 763 -50.86 33.93 -7.67
N ARG A 764 -52.05 33.38 -7.84
CA ARG A 764 -52.51 32.06 -7.40
C ARG A 764 -52.13 30.96 -8.40
N GLY A 765 -51.98 29.75 -7.87
CA GLY A 765 -52.53 28.51 -8.46
C GLY A 765 -51.59 27.84 -9.45
N THR A 766 -51.36 26.59 -9.46
CA THR A 766 -52.19 25.38 -9.30
C THR A 766 -51.26 24.15 -9.33
N THR A 767 -51.57 23.21 -8.50
CA THR A 767 -51.18 21.79 -8.72
C THR A 767 -51.95 21.21 -9.90
N PRO A 768 -51.47 20.17 -10.62
CA PRO A 768 -51.90 18.83 -10.29
C PRO A 768 -50.89 17.70 -10.61
N THR A 769 -51.17 16.61 -9.93
CA THR A 769 -50.89 15.18 -10.11
C THR A 769 -49.43 14.74 -10.16
#